data_10ad1151ffd96b7fc2fdea3e302352dc
#
_entry.id   10ad1151ffd96b7fc2fdea3e302352dc
#
_cell.length_a   1.000
_cell.length_b   1.000
_cell.length_c   1.000
_cell.angle_alpha   90.00
_cell.angle_beta   90.00
_cell.angle_gamma   90.00
#
_symmetry.space_group_name_H-M   'P 1'
#
loop_
_entity.id
_entity.type
_entity.pdbx_description
1 polymer ?
#
loop_
_entity_poly.entity_id
_entity_poly.type
_entity_poly.pdbx_seq_one_letter_code
_entity_poly.pdbx_strand_id
1 'polypeptide(L)'
;MSIFRNDTIGSWTRGGQAIVHNVRMSTQVFKQPLIAGLVVWIMAVLAYAWQVTPDYNRTILGIAAKAWIQVNVVSSPGSAVDFVTSSGATYPARADAILAAPVVVKVLSVLERDLVHGAVIMGGLAVLTLLFSWYCFTAIGRALGSNEFLRGARLTSARQLRMKLLRVPKGCLKIGGVKVPLAYEPEHILISGAPGTGKTNCINIMLEGIRKSGRRAIIYDTSGDFVERFYRPERDILLNPFDTRSNKWSPWVDTTEDYHYDQIAESVVPDGGKDPFWAKAARGTLVAVMRTLRHQDYMLVSAMLDVLTRSGLKVLSAFVANTEGAAFVSPEGERTSAGVQAELASQLRGFRYLDDTREGLSIRDWVTDEHDDSWLFITVKADQLPTLRPLMTVWLDIAISAIMSMEPDRHRRLYCVIDELPTLQRLPSLSDFLARARKYGGCGILGFQSYPQLEATYGVQEAAAITGYCSTWVALRANDTPTARHVSDNLGQVEQVEANEGMSYGVNDMRDGVNLSRAQVTRPLVMPTEIINLPNLTGYLRFGRDLPVVRFRDRYRRFEASEPGFVDRTAEPIRITPTNEIDADQHELPSEEPRPFVPPAKSEDDAQLPNIEPKLPAAKPGLIGPRRNEGACSLRQQSRPGKPLRPSRPA
;
A
#
# COMPACT_ATOMS: atom_id res chain seq x y z
N MET A 1 -15.37 48.24 9.10
CA MET A 1 -16.57 48.08 9.92
C MET A 1 -17.82 47.74 9.09
N SER A 2 -17.67 47.06 7.93
CA SER A 2 -18.77 46.71 7.00
C SER A 2 -18.89 45.22 6.67
N ILE A 3 -18.12 44.35 7.29
CA ILE A 3 -18.06 42.90 6.97
C ILE A 3 -19.07 42.05 7.79
N PHE A 4 -19.60 42.58 8.88
CA PHE A 4 -20.46 41.82 9.79
C PHE A 4 -21.97 41.92 9.56
N ARG A 5 -22.47 42.76 8.62
CA ARG A 5 -23.91 43.05 8.54
C ARG A 5 -24.70 42.26 7.51
N ASN A 6 -24.04 41.66 6.51
CA ASN A 6 -24.75 40.92 5.45
C ASN A 6 -24.86 39.42 5.68
N ASP A 7 -23.96 38.83 6.50
CA ASP A 7 -23.96 37.39 6.72
C ASP A 7 -25.00 36.91 7.75
N THR A 8 -25.33 37.71 8.74
CA THR A 8 -26.29 37.32 9.80
C THR A 8 -27.73 37.30 9.30
N ILE A 9 -28.15 38.25 8.49
CA ILE A 9 -29.51 38.29 7.92
C ILE A 9 -29.65 37.19 6.87
N GLY A 10 -28.64 36.98 6.01
CA GLY A 10 -28.62 35.93 5.03
C GLY A 10 -28.58 34.51 5.67
N SER A 11 -27.93 34.37 6.80
CA SER A 11 -27.90 33.11 7.56
C SER A 11 -29.23 32.87 8.29
N TRP A 12 -29.85 33.90 8.85
CA TRP A 12 -31.16 33.79 9.50
C TRP A 12 -32.27 33.48 8.49
N THR A 13 -32.30 34.16 7.34
CA THR A 13 -33.31 33.88 6.27
C THR A 13 -33.12 32.49 5.70
N ARG A 14 -31.88 32.03 5.40
CA ARG A 14 -31.60 30.66 4.95
C ARG A 14 -31.99 29.62 6.00
N GLY A 15 -31.68 29.86 7.26
CA GLY A 15 -32.06 28.95 8.36
C GLY A 15 -33.57 28.90 8.56
N GLY A 16 -34.26 30.06 8.51
CA GLY A 16 -35.71 30.13 8.61
C GLY A 16 -36.42 29.45 7.45
N GLN A 17 -35.97 29.65 6.21
CA GLN A 17 -36.52 28.97 5.03
C GLN A 17 -36.31 27.45 5.12
N ALA A 18 -35.14 26.96 5.56
CA ALA A 18 -34.88 25.55 5.73
C ALA A 18 -35.80 24.90 6.78
N ILE A 19 -36.05 25.59 7.91
CA ILE A 19 -36.96 25.11 8.97
C ILE A 19 -38.39 25.03 8.42
N VAL A 20 -38.90 26.11 7.80
CA VAL A 20 -40.26 26.16 7.24
C VAL A 20 -40.45 25.05 6.18
N HIS A 21 -39.46 24.87 5.28
CA HIS A 21 -39.48 23.83 4.28
C HIS A 21 -39.51 22.43 4.93
N ASN A 22 -38.64 22.16 5.89
CA ASN A 22 -38.61 20.87 6.58
C ASN A 22 -39.91 20.57 7.32
N VAL A 23 -40.52 21.57 7.97
CA VAL A 23 -41.83 21.40 8.61
C VAL A 23 -42.91 21.08 7.56
N ARG A 24 -42.93 21.84 6.44
CA ARG A 24 -43.88 21.63 5.35
C ARG A 24 -43.73 20.25 4.73
N MET A 25 -42.53 19.84 4.36
CA MET A 25 -42.24 18.52 3.81
C MET A 25 -42.64 17.39 4.79
N SER A 26 -42.31 17.57 6.06
CA SER A 26 -42.70 16.63 7.10
C SER A 26 -44.24 16.50 7.17
N THR A 27 -44.95 17.62 7.20
CA THR A 27 -46.44 17.60 7.25
C THR A 27 -47.05 16.95 6.03
N GLN A 28 -46.52 17.17 4.82
CA GLN A 28 -46.96 16.52 3.60
C GLN A 28 -46.74 15.01 3.62
N VAL A 29 -45.54 14.57 4.05
CA VAL A 29 -45.20 13.14 4.14
C VAL A 29 -46.03 12.43 5.21
N PHE A 30 -46.28 13.08 6.37
CA PHE A 30 -47.05 12.52 7.47
C PHE A 30 -48.56 12.51 7.20
N LYS A 31 -49.08 13.43 6.39
CA LYS A 31 -50.52 13.55 6.09
C LYS A 31 -51.11 12.24 5.53
N GLN A 32 -50.44 11.61 4.59
CA GLN A 32 -50.94 10.38 3.94
C GLN A 32 -51.02 9.18 4.89
N PRO A 33 -49.94 8.79 5.62
CA PRO A 33 -49.98 7.70 6.59
C PRO A 33 -50.93 7.97 7.75
N LEU A 34 -51.10 9.25 8.15
CA LEU A 34 -52.04 9.62 9.19
C LEU A 34 -53.50 9.43 8.74
N ILE A 35 -53.84 9.84 7.51
CA ILE A 35 -55.17 9.58 6.90
C ILE A 35 -55.37 8.07 6.76
N ALA A 36 -54.39 7.33 6.25
CA ALA A 36 -54.51 5.87 6.11
C ALA A 36 -54.68 5.18 7.48
N GLY A 37 -53.93 5.59 8.47
CA GLY A 37 -54.04 5.10 9.86
C GLY A 37 -55.44 5.38 10.45
N LEU A 38 -55.97 6.58 10.23
CA LEU A 38 -57.31 6.96 10.68
C LEU A 38 -58.38 6.12 10.00
N VAL A 39 -58.30 5.91 8.68
CA VAL A 39 -59.24 5.06 7.93
C VAL A 39 -59.19 3.63 8.44
N VAL A 40 -57.99 3.07 8.60
CA VAL A 40 -57.81 1.70 9.14
C VAL A 40 -58.38 1.60 10.55
N TRP A 41 -58.14 2.58 11.39
CA TRP A 41 -58.69 2.63 12.75
C TRP A 41 -60.22 2.66 12.76
N ILE A 42 -60.86 3.56 11.97
CA ILE A 42 -62.31 3.64 11.88
C ILE A 42 -62.92 2.32 11.38
N MET A 43 -62.36 1.75 10.31
CA MET A 43 -62.80 0.48 9.76
C MET A 43 -62.68 -0.67 10.76
N ALA A 44 -61.58 -0.71 11.50
CA ALA A 44 -61.33 -1.73 12.54
C ALA A 44 -62.28 -1.59 13.71
N VAL A 45 -62.59 -0.36 14.17
CA VAL A 45 -63.58 -0.09 15.25
C VAL A 45 -64.96 -0.52 14.82
N LEU A 46 -65.38 -0.17 13.59
CA LEU A 46 -66.68 -0.57 13.04
C LEU A 46 -66.81 -2.09 12.88
N ALA A 47 -65.74 -2.74 12.39
CA ALA A 47 -65.70 -4.20 12.24
C ALA A 47 -65.76 -4.90 13.63
N TYR A 48 -65.01 -4.38 14.62
CA TYR A 48 -65.05 -4.88 16.00
C TYR A 48 -66.45 -4.74 16.60
N ALA A 49 -67.08 -3.55 16.51
CA ALA A 49 -68.42 -3.29 17.01
C ALA A 49 -69.46 -4.20 16.34
N TRP A 50 -69.36 -4.38 15.02
CA TRP A 50 -70.22 -5.29 14.26
C TRP A 50 -70.03 -6.75 14.73
N GLN A 51 -68.88 -7.21 14.98
CA GLN A 51 -68.55 -8.60 15.39
C GLN A 51 -69.04 -8.92 16.80
N VAL A 52 -68.89 -7.97 17.74
CA VAL A 52 -69.21 -8.13 19.16
C VAL A 52 -70.75 -7.97 19.40
N THR A 53 -71.43 -7.18 18.55
CA THR A 53 -72.90 -6.93 18.71
C THR A 53 -73.66 -8.17 18.33
N PRO A 54 -74.56 -8.75 19.24
CA PRO A 54 -75.44 -9.90 18.98
C PRO A 54 -76.40 -9.61 17.86
N ASP A 55 -76.84 -10.65 17.11
CA ASP A 55 -77.76 -10.53 15.96
C ASP A 55 -79.05 -9.83 16.29
N TYR A 56 -79.61 -10.10 17.46
CA TYR A 56 -80.81 -9.41 17.94
C TYR A 56 -80.57 -7.90 18.06
N ASN A 57 -79.48 -7.51 18.68
CA ASN A 57 -79.11 -6.09 18.84
C ASN A 57 -78.85 -5.42 17.50
N ARG A 58 -78.25 -6.11 16.50
CA ARG A 58 -78.08 -5.60 15.13
C ARG A 58 -79.42 -5.32 14.48
N THR A 59 -80.40 -6.21 14.66
CA THR A 59 -81.75 -6.03 14.16
C THR A 59 -82.44 -4.80 14.80
N ILE A 60 -82.29 -4.61 16.14
CA ILE A 60 -82.85 -3.45 16.82
C ILE A 60 -82.15 -2.17 16.38
N LEU A 61 -80.85 -2.17 16.15
CA LEU A 61 -80.09 -1.02 15.60
C LEU A 61 -80.54 -0.64 14.20
N GLY A 62 -80.83 -1.64 13.31
CA GLY A 62 -81.40 -1.40 11.99
C GLY A 62 -82.80 -0.77 12.05
N ILE A 63 -83.61 -1.20 13.02
CA ILE A 63 -84.99 -0.62 13.25
C ILE A 63 -84.84 0.81 13.80
N ALA A 64 -83.95 1.02 14.80
CA ALA A 64 -83.66 2.35 15.36
C ALA A 64 -83.13 3.32 14.30
N ALA A 65 -82.23 2.88 13.42
CA ALA A 65 -81.72 3.70 12.32
C ALA A 65 -82.87 4.09 11.33
N LYS A 66 -83.70 3.17 10.97
CA LYS A 66 -84.93 3.47 10.14
C LYS A 66 -85.85 4.46 10.85
N ALA A 67 -86.13 4.25 12.12
CA ALA A 67 -86.93 5.17 12.93
C ALA A 67 -86.27 6.58 13.03
N TRP A 68 -84.96 6.65 13.25
CA TRP A 68 -84.25 7.91 13.29
C TRP A 68 -84.27 8.67 11.95
N ILE A 69 -84.15 7.95 10.80
CA ILE A 69 -84.27 8.55 9.47
C ILE A 69 -85.67 9.11 9.29
N GLN A 70 -86.73 8.35 9.70
CA GLN A 70 -88.12 8.82 9.60
C GLN A 70 -88.40 10.08 10.44
N VAL A 71 -87.80 10.16 11.65
CA VAL A 71 -88.01 11.31 12.52
C VAL A 71 -87.16 12.53 12.06
N ASN A 72 -85.92 12.33 11.71
CA ASN A 72 -84.99 13.47 11.53
C ASN A 72 -84.76 13.84 10.04
N VAL A 73 -84.86 12.91 9.12
CA VAL A 73 -84.62 13.18 7.68
C VAL A 73 -85.98 13.35 6.93
N VAL A 74 -86.96 12.46 7.14
CA VAL A 74 -88.24 12.48 6.47
C VAL A 74 -89.21 13.38 7.20
N SER A 75 -88.89 13.80 8.42
CA SER A 75 -89.74 14.65 9.28
C SER A 75 -91.14 14.11 9.55
N SER A 76 -91.29 12.80 9.66
CA SER A 76 -92.51 12.08 9.92
C SER A 76 -92.46 11.22 11.20
N PRO A 77 -92.43 11.82 12.41
CA PRO A 77 -92.20 11.13 13.67
C PRO A 77 -93.32 10.11 14.00
N GLY A 78 -94.54 10.27 13.47
CA GLY A 78 -95.65 9.38 13.65
C GLY A 78 -95.74 8.19 12.67
N SER A 79 -94.75 8.08 11.74
CA SER A 79 -94.73 6.98 10.76
C SER A 79 -94.61 5.61 11.43
N ALA A 80 -95.32 4.59 10.93
CA ALA A 80 -95.16 3.24 11.44
C ALA A 80 -93.90 2.58 10.92
N VAL A 81 -93.10 2.04 11.84
CA VAL A 81 -91.94 1.22 11.57
C VAL A 81 -92.15 -0.12 12.26
N ASP A 82 -91.87 -1.23 11.57
CA ASP A 82 -91.99 -2.55 12.14
C ASP A 82 -90.91 -2.78 13.26
N PHE A 83 -91.38 -2.99 14.48
CA PHE A 83 -90.54 -3.32 15.63
C PHE A 83 -90.55 -4.81 15.89
N VAL A 84 -89.41 -5.43 16.06
CA VAL A 84 -89.23 -6.86 16.31
C VAL A 84 -88.90 -7.09 17.79
N THR A 85 -89.68 -7.96 18.47
CA THR A 85 -89.48 -8.38 19.85
C THR A 85 -88.36 -9.44 19.98
N SER A 86 -87.89 -9.69 21.19
CA SER A 86 -86.94 -10.77 21.46
C SER A 86 -87.48 -12.18 21.16
N SER A 87 -88.81 -12.33 21.03
CA SER A 87 -89.49 -13.59 20.64
C SER A 87 -89.67 -13.72 19.12
N GLY A 88 -89.21 -12.74 18.30
CA GLY A 88 -89.37 -12.72 16.84
C GLY A 88 -90.68 -12.17 16.35
N ALA A 89 -91.64 -11.78 17.21
CA ALA A 89 -92.91 -11.19 16.80
C ALA A 89 -92.70 -9.73 16.30
N THR A 90 -93.30 -9.35 15.20
CA THR A 90 -93.30 -8.01 14.62
C THR A 90 -94.62 -7.31 14.81
N TYR A 91 -94.53 -6.00 15.19
CA TYR A 91 -95.73 -5.13 15.26
C TYR A 91 -95.39 -3.72 14.80
N PRO A 92 -96.23 -2.99 14.17
CA PRO A 92 -96.03 -1.63 13.77
C PRO A 92 -96.08 -0.71 14.99
N ALA A 93 -95.04 0.08 15.16
CA ALA A 93 -94.86 1.10 16.22
C ALA A 93 -94.47 2.46 15.64
N ARG A 94 -94.87 3.54 16.30
CA ARG A 94 -94.47 4.90 15.88
C ARG A 94 -92.95 5.11 15.97
N ALA A 95 -92.38 5.75 15.00
CA ALA A 95 -90.89 5.98 14.92
C ALA A 95 -90.39 6.72 16.15
N ASP A 96 -91.06 7.75 16.68
CA ASP A 96 -90.68 8.49 17.89
C ASP A 96 -90.73 7.59 19.17
N ALA A 97 -91.77 6.74 19.27
CA ALA A 97 -91.91 5.78 20.39
C ALA A 97 -90.82 4.69 20.37
N ILE A 98 -90.42 4.25 19.18
CA ILE A 98 -89.32 3.28 19.01
C ILE A 98 -88.01 3.87 19.57
N LEU A 99 -87.66 5.11 19.23
CA LEU A 99 -86.46 5.74 19.68
C LEU A 99 -86.44 5.96 21.22
N ALA A 100 -87.61 6.15 21.83
CA ALA A 100 -87.75 6.28 23.28
C ALA A 100 -87.90 4.92 24.02
N ALA A 101 -87.95 3.82 23.31
CA ALA A 101 -88.15 2.49 23.90
C ALA A 101 -86.95 2.08 24.73
N PRO A 102 -87.16 1.58 25.97
CA PRO A 102 -86.06 1.22 26.88
C PRO A 102 -85.04 0.19 26.30
N VAL A 103 -85.56 -0.71 25.44
CA VAL A 103 -84.76 -1.73 24.74
C VAL A 103 -83.80 -1.06 23.74
N VAL A 104 -84.27 -0.06 22.96
CA VAL A 104 -83.46 0.68 21.98
C VAL A 104 -82.42 1.50 22.67
N VAL A 105 -82.79 2.23 23.77
CA VAL A 105 -81.85 3.03 24.57
C VAL A 105 -80.75 2.14 25.15
N LYS A 106 -81.09 0.95 25.69
CA LYS A 106 -80.17 -0.03 26.23
C LYS A 106 -79.24 -0.57 25.11
N VAL A 107 -79.73 -0.90 23.94
CA VAL A 107 -78.95 -1.39 22.81
C VAL A 107 -78.00 -0.29 22.30
N LEU A 108 -78.44 0.96 22.23
CA LEU A 108 -77.55 2.12 21.89
C LEU A 108 -76.47 2.34 22.89
N SER A 109 -76.73 2.24 24.24
CA SER A 109 -75.70 2.37 25.27
C SER A 109 -74.66 1.23 25.24
N VAL A 110 -75.09 0.01 24.86
CA VAL A 110 -74.20 -1.13 24.62
C VAL A 110 -73.34 -0.88 23.39
N LEU A 111 -73.90 -0.39 22.31
CA LEU A 111 -73.14 -0.04 21.09
C LEU A 111 -72.12 1.05 21.35
N GLU A 112 -72.53 2.12 22.08
CA GLU A 112 -71.61 3.19 22.47
C GLU A 112 -70.40 2.64 23.26
N ARG A 113 -70.64 1.78 24.27
CA ARG A 113 -69.61 1.11 25.05
C ARG A 113 -68.71 0.23 24.16
N ASP A 114 -69.29 -0.54 23.23
CA ASP A 114 -68.54 -1.44 22.34
C ASP A 114 -67.74 -0.66 21.33
N LEU A 115 -68.22 0.50 20.86
CA LEU A 115 -67.45 1.44 20.01
C LEU A 115 -66.26 2.07 20.79
N VAL A 116 -66.48 2.47 22.06
CA VAL A 116 -65.38 3.01 22.87
C VAL A 116 -64.33 1.94 23.13
N HIS A 117 -64.73 0.72 23.54
CA HIS A 117 -63.78 -0.39 23.71
C HIS A 117 -63.05 -0.72 22.40
N GLY A 118 -63.74 -0.77 21.27
CA GLY A 118 -63.17 -0.96 19.95
C GLY A 118 -62.18 0.16 19.62
N ALA A 119 -62.52 1.42 19.92
CA ALA A 119 -61.65 2.56 19.66
C ALA A 119 -60.33 2.46 20.42
N VAL A 120 -60.36 2.03 21.70
CA VAL A 120 -59.15 1.84 22.52
C VAL A 120 -58.32 0.66 22.05
N ILE A 121 -58.95 -0.50 21.85
CA ILE A 121 -58.24 -1.73 21.41
C ILE A 121 -57.63 -1.55 20.02
N MET A 122 -58.42 -1.05 19.07
CA MET A 122 -57.94 -0.84 17.68
C MET A 122 -57.05 0.38 17.52
N GLY A 123 -57.00 1.28 18.52
CA GLY A 123 -56.03 2.37 18.57
C GLY A 123 -54.59 1.88 18.54
N GLY A 124 -54.31 0.74 19.15
CA GLY A 124 -53.03 0.06 19.06
C GLY A 124 -52.65 -0.33 17.63
N LEU A 125 -53.59 -0.78 16.82
CA LEU A 125 -53.36 -1.13 15.42
C LEU A 125 -53.02 0.12 14.57
N ALA A 126 -53.71 1.23 14.81
CA ALA A 126 -53.42 2.50 14.14
C ALA A 126 -52.01 3.02 14.49
N VAL A 127 -51.58 2.92 15.75
CA VAL A 127 -50.21 3.27 16.17
C VAL A 127 -49.18 2.37 15.50
N LEU A 128 -49.45 1.06 15.40
CA LEU A 128 -48.55 0.13 14.71
C LEU A 128 -48.43 0.45 13.22
N THR A 129 -49.53 0.84 12.53
CA THR A 129 -49.46 1.27 11.11
C THR A 129 -48.66 2.53 10.92
N LEU A 130 -48.73 3.50 11.84
CA LEU A 130 -47.93 4.72 11.81
C LEU A 130 -46.45 4.41 12.04
N LEU A 131 -46.12 3.57 13.04
CA LEU A 131 -44.75 3.14 13.32
C LEU A 131 -44.16 2.34 12.14
N PHE A 132 -44.93 1.48 11.53
CA PHE A 132 -44.51 0.73 10.34
C PHE A 132 -44.24 1.67 9.16
N SER A 133 -45.14 2.63 8.90
CA SER A 133 -44.93 3.65 7.85
C SER A 133 -43.66 4.48 8.11
N TRP A 134 -43.43 4.90 9.36
CA TRP A 134 -42.21 5.59 9.78
C TRP A 134 -40.97 4.75 9.50
N TYR A 135 -40.99 3.48 9.87
CA TYR A 135 -39.91 2.55 9.61
C TYR A 135 -39.62 2.40 8.10
N CYS A 136 -40.65 2.19 7.30
CA CYS A 136 -40.52 2.05 5.84
C CYS A 136 -39.97 3.31 5.20
N PHE A 137 -40.47 4.50 5.54
CA PHE A 137 -40.01 5.75 4.98
C PHE A 137 -38.56 6.06 5.37
N THR A 138 -38.19 5.78 6.63
CA THR A 138 -36.80 5.96 7.08
C THR A 138 -35.85 4.95 6.42
N ALA A 139 -36.26 3.71 6.21
CA ALA A 139 -35.48 2.69 5.52
C ALA A 139 -35.27 3.04 4.03
N ILE A 140 -36.30 3.46 3.34
CA ILE A 140 -36.24 3.90 1.94
C ILE A 140 -35.39 5.16 1.81
N GLY A 141 -35.56 6.15 2.69
CA GLY A 141 -34.77 7.38 2.69
C GLY A 141 -33.28 7.11 2.88
N ARG A 142 -32.91 6.22 3.82
CA ARG A 142 -31.52 5.79 3.99
C ARG A 142 -30.96 5.08 2.76
N ALA A 143 -31.75 4.24 2.11
CA ALA A 143 -31.33 3.54 0.89
C ALA A 143 -31.12 4.50 -0.28
N LEU A 144 -31.97 5.51 -0.43
CA LEU A 144 -31.86 6.52 -1.50
C LEU A 144 -30.69 7.49 -1.28
N GLY A 145 -30.38 7.84 -0.03
CA GLY A 145 -29.26 8.72 0.33
C GLY A 145 -27.92 8.01 0.52
N SER A 146 -27.87 6.68 0.39
CA SER A 146 -26.61 5.94 0.56
C SER A 146 -25.77 5.97 -0.71
N ASN A 147 -24.45 6.20 -0.53
CA ASN A 147 -23.49 6.06 -1.61
C ASN A 147 -23.39 4.60 -2.03
N GLU A 148 -23.52 4.32 -3.32
CA GLU A 148 -23.41 2.98 -3.89
C GLU A 148 -22.00 2.75 -4.41
N PHE A 149 -21.29 1.75 -3.86
CA PHE A 149 -19.99 1.34 -4.35
C PHE A 149 -20.14 0.62 -5.70
N LEU A 150 -19.48 1.14 -6.74
CA LEU A 150 -19.45 0.51 -8.07
C LEU A 150 -18.25 -0.43 -8.20
N ARG A 151 -17.05 0.11 -8.12
CA ARG A 151 -15.79 -0.63 -8.31
C ARG A 151 -14.59 0.08 -7.67
N GLY A 152 -13.44 -0.59 -7.67
CA GLY A 152 -12.18 -0.06 -7.18
C GLY A 152 -11.78 -0.63 -5.81
N ALA A 153 -10.88 0.08 -5.15
CA ALA A 153 -10.35 -0.34 -3.86
C ALA A 153 -11.43 -0.25 -2.76
N ARG A 154 -11.34 -1.15 -1.76
CA ARG A 154 -12.27 -1.18 -0.62
C ARG A 154 -11.52 -1.06 0.69
N LEU A 155 -12.04 -0.25 1.58
CA LEU A 155 -11.53 -0.14 2.95
C LEU A 155 -12.26 -1.14 3.85
N THR A 156 -11.51 -1.83 4.70
CA THR A 156 -12.07 -2.78 5.66
C THR A 156 -11.37 -2.72 7.02
N SER A 157 -11.92 -3.38 8.01
CA SER A 157 -11.27 -3.51 9.33
C SER A 157 -10.34 -4.73 9.38
N ALA A 158 -9.33 -4.67 10.25
CA ALA A 158 -8.42 -5.80 10.48
C ALA A 158 -9.16 -7.08 10.93
N ARG A 159 -10.30 -6.94 11.64
CA ARG A 159 -11.14 -8.08 12.04
C ARG A 159 -11.79 -8.76 10.85
N GLN A 160 -12.35 -7.98 9.93
CA GLN A 160 -13.01 -8.51 8.72
C GLN A 160 -12.00 -9.19 7.79
N LEU A 161 -10.79 -8.58 7.61
CA LEU A 161 -9.75 -9.21 6.81
C LEU A 161 -9.27 -10.52 7.45
N ARG A 162 -9.07 -10.57 8.78
CA ARG A 162 -8.71 -11.82 9.48
C ARG A 162 -9.73 -12.94 9.24
N MET A 163 -11.01 -12.61 9.22
CA MET A 163 -12.08 -13.58 8.90
C MET A 163 -11.95 -14.12 7.46
N LYS A 164 -11.67 -13.24 6.49
CA LYS A 164 -11.43 -13.67 5.08
C LYS A 164 -10.20 -14.55 4.95
N LEU A 165 -9.15 -14.30 5.74
CA LEU A 165 -7.89 -15.03 5.70
C LEU A 165 -7.85 -16.29 6.58
N LEU A 166 -8.97 -16.70 7.21
CA LEU A 166 -8.97 -17.86 8.13
C LEU A 166 -8.48 -19.14 7.47
N ARG A 167 -8.83 -19.37 6.20
CA ARG A 167 -8.50 -20.57 5.43
C ARG A 167 -7.23 -20.45 4.59
N VAL A 168 -6.58 -19.27 4.58
CA VAL A 168 -5.36 -19.03 3.80
C VAL A 168 -4.15 -19.43 4.63
N PRO A 169 -3.16 -20.17 4.07
CA PRO A 169 -1.91 -20.49 4.75
C PRO A 169 -1.20 -19.21 5.20
N LYS A 170 -0.83 -19.17 6.47
CA LYS A 170 -0.25 -17.98 7.12
C LYS A 170 1.26 -18.10 7.18
N GLY A 171 1.95 -17.01 6.84
CA GLY A 171 3.37 -16.86 7.06
C GLY A 171 3.74 -16.53 8.51
N CYS A 172 5.00 -16.22 8.72
CA CYS A 172 5.51 -15.83 10.04
C CYS A 172 5.32 -14.34 10.35
N LEU A 173 5.12 -13.50 9.33
CA LEU A 173 5.01 -12.07 9.49
C LEU A 173 3.63 -11.63 10.01
N LYS A 174 3.63 -10.58 10.83
CA LYS A 174 2.42 -9.99 11.39
C LYS A 174 2.48 -8.47 11.28
N ILE A 175 1.41 -7.86 10.73
CA ILE A 175 1.29 -6.41 10.52
C ILE A 175 -0.09 -5.96 10.99
N GLY A 176 -0.17 -4.97 11.87
CA GLY A 176 -1.45 -4.45 12.33
C GLY A 176 -2.37 -5.51 12.95
N GLY A 177 -1.79 -6.52 13.58
CA GLY A 177 -2.52 -7.67 14.12
C GLY A 177 -3.00 -8.68 13.07
N VAL A 178 -2.72 -8.48 11.77
CA VAL A 178 -3.04 -9.40 10.68
C VAL A 178 -1.81 -10.23 10.34
N LYS A 179 -1.93 -11.55 10.26
CA LYS A 179 -0.86 -12.41 9.75
C LYS A 179 -0.80 -12.29 8.22
N VAL A 180 0.38 -12.04 7.70
CA VAL A 180 0.64 -12.02 6.26
C VAL A 180 0.46 -13.43 5.71
N PRO A 181 -0.27 -13.62 4.60
CA PRO A 181 -0.35 -14.93 3.97
C PRO A 181 1.02 -15.39 3.46
N LEU A 182 1.33 -16.66 3.58
CA LEU A 182 2.62 -17.23 3.20
C LEU A 182 3.03 -16.91 1.74
N ALA A 183 2.05 -16.86 0.84
CA ALA A 183 2.28 -16.56 -0.58
C ALA A 183 2.68 -15.10 -0.85
N TYR A 184 2.41 -14.17 0.08
CA TYR A 184 2.72 -12.74 -0.08
C TYR A 184 4.08 -12.34 0.51
N GLU A 185 4.70 -13.18 1.35
CA GLU A 185 6.01 -12.88 1.92
C GLU A 185 7.09 -12.65 0.86
N PRO A 186 7.23 -13.51 -0.18
CA PRO A 186 8.21 -13.30 -1.25
C PRO A 186 7.74 -12.32 -2.35
N GLU A 187 6.61 -11.65 -2.17
CA GLU A 187 6.15 -10.57 -3.03
C GLU A 187 6.53 -9.18 -2.48
N HIS A 188 7.46 -9.15 -1.55
CA HIS A 188 8.07 -8.00 -0.90
C HIS A 188 7.10 -7.08 -0.15
N ILE A 189 7.60 -6.47 0.90
CA ILE A 189 6.85 -5.57 1.78
C ILE A 189 7.52 -4.20 1.77
N LEU A 190 6.76 -3.17 1.51
CA LEU A 190 7.19 -1.79 1.58
C LEU A 190 6.55 -1.10 2.79
N ILE A 191 7.35 -0.38 3.56
CA ILE A 191 6.90 0.33 4.75
C ILE A 191 7.25 1.80 4.58
N SER A 192 6.24 2.64 4.43
CA SER A 192 6.41 4.09 4.41
C SER A 192 5.97 4.71 5.72
N GLY A 193 6.74 5.64 6.24
CA GLY A 193 6.36 6.34 7.47
C GLY A 193 7.41 7.31 7.97
N ALA A 194 6.97 8.49 8.37
CA ALA A 194 7.79 9.53 8.96
C ALA A 194 8.41 9.08 10.31
N PRO A 195 9.46 9.74 10.80
CA PRO A 195 10.06 9.43 12.09
C PRO A 195 9.02 9.42 13.24
N GLY A 196 9.13 8.45 14.15
CA GLY A 196 8.24 8.33 15.31
C GLY A 196 6.83 7.82 15.03
N THR A 197 6.51 7.42 13.80
CA THR A 197 5.18 6.93 13.43
C THR A 197 4.94 5.46 13.78
N GLY A 198 6.01 4.70 14.05
CA GLY A 198 5.96 3.29 14.41
C GLY A 198 6.53 2.34 13.37
N LYS A 199 7.31 2.82 12.38
CA LYS A 199 7.98 2.00 11.37
C LYS A 199 8.84 0.90 12.02
N THR A 200 9.78 1.28 12.88
CA THR A 200 10.65 0.35 13.62
C THR A 200 9.87 -0.62 14.50
N ASN A 201 8.75 -0.17 15.15
CA ASN A 201 7.88 -1.08 15.90
C ASN A 201 7.24 -2.14 15.01
N CYS A 202 6.81 -1.77 13.80
CA CYS A 202 6.25 -2.70 12.83
C CYS A 202 7.30 -3.73 12.36
N ILE A 203 8.52 -3.27 12.06
CA ILE A 203 9.64 -4.14 11.66
C ILE A 203 10.01 -5.09 12.80
N ASN A 204 10.12 -4.62 14.06
CA ASN A 204 10.40 -5.45 15.22
C ASN A 204 9.38 -6.59 15.40
N ILE A 205 8.10 -6.32 15.19
CA ILE A 205 7.05 -7.35 15.28
C ILE A 205 7.24 -8.40 14.16
N MET A 206 7.67 -7.99 12.98
CA MET A 206 7.99 -8.90 11.88
C MET A 206 9.25 -9.71 12.16
N LEU A 207 10.32 -9.09 12.64
CA LEU A 207 11.58 -9.74 13.00
C LEU A 207 11.37 -10.80 14.09
N GLU A 208 10.55 -10.52 15.10
CA GLU A 208 10.17 -11.51 16.10
C GLU A 208 9.51 -12.75 15.46
N GLY A 209 8.65 -12.54 14.48
CA GLY A 209 8.01 -13.62 13.73
C GLY A 209 9.02 -14.45 12.93
N ILE A 210 9.98 -13.78 12.26
CA ILE A 210 11.06 -14.42 11.50
C ILE A 210 11.94 -15.25 12.44
N ARG A 211 12.39 -14.67 13.57
CA ARG A 211 13.26 -15.34 14.54
C ARG A 211 12.57 -16.59 15.14
N LYS A 212 11.30 -16.46 15.55
CA LYS A 212 10.52 -17.57 16.08
C LYS A 212 10.26 -18.71 15.08
N SER A 213 10.32 -18.41 13.80
CA SER A 213 10.14 -19.41 12.75
C SER A 213 11.44 -20.11 12.36
N GLY A 214 12.59 -19.78 12.98
CA GLY A 214 13.91 -20.31 12.64
C GLY A 214 14.40 -19.92 11.25
N ARG A 215 13.89 -18.82 10.69
CA ARG A 215 14.24 -18.36 9.34
C ARG A 215 15.36 -17.33 9.40
N ARG A 216 16.15 -17.28 8.34
CA ARG A 216 17.31 -16.40 8.21
C ARG A 216 16.93 -15.01 7.76
N ALA A 217 17.73 -14.02 8.19
CA ALA A 217 17.54 -12.63 7.78
C ALA A 217 18.88 -11.90 7.59
N ILE A 218 18.90 -11.01 6.61
CA ILE A 218 19.91 -9.97 6.40
C ILE A 218 19.27 -8.68 6.87
N ILE A 219 19.91 -7.97 7.79
CA ILE A 219 19.33 -6.81 8.44
C ILE A 219 20.28 -5.62 8.30
N TYR A 220 19.83 -4.58 7.63
CA TYR A 220 20.49 -3.29 7.61
C TYR A 220 19.92 -2.38 8.70
N ASP A 221 20.74 -2.05 9.69
CA ASP A 221 20.34 -1.31 10.90
C ASP A 221 21.22 -0.06 11.09
N THR A 222 20.59 1.11 11.01
CA THR A 222 21.26 2.41 11.20
C THR A 222 21.13 2.98 12.61
N SER A 223 20.44 2.29 13.50
CA SER A 223 20.17 2.73 14.87
C SER A 223 20.77 1.82 15.94
N GLY A 224 21.11 0.58 15.60
CA GLY A 224 21.46 -0.47 16.55
C GLY A 224 20.27 -1.11 17.26
N ASP A 225 19.06 -0.64 16.97
CA ASP A 225 17.83 -1.09 17.61
C ASP A 225 17.53 -2.57 17.38
N PHE A 226 17.85 -3.10 16.20
CA PHE A 226 17.61 -4.50 15.86
C PHE A 226 18.67 -5.41 16.45
N VAL A 227 19.93 -4.94 16.51
CA VAL A 227 21.02 -5.64 17.21
C VAL A 227 20.67 -5.78 18.68
N GLU A 228 20.28 -4.68 19.33
CA GLU A 228 19.92 -4.67 20.74
C GLU A 228 18.88 -5.74 21.12
N ARG A 229 17.98 -6.06 20.21
CA ARG A 229 16.82 -6.92 20.50
C ARG A 229 16.95 -8.33 19.96
N PHE A 230 17.69 -8.55 18.89
CA PHE A 230 17.64 -9.81 18.14
C PHE A 230 19.00 -10.46 17.91
N TYR A 231 20.11 -9.76 18.15
CA TYR A 231 21.44 -10.30 17.93
C TYR A 231 21.80 -11.40 18.95
N ARG A 232 22.34 -12.50 18.47
CA ARG A 232 22.84 -13.63 19.27
C ARG A 232 24.36 -13.75 19.04
N PRO A 233 25.20 -13.38 20.01
CA PRO A 233 26.66 -13.25 19.82
C PRO A 233 27.35 -14.48 19.25
N GLU A 234 26.90 -15.68 19.65
CA GLU A 234 27.57 -16.93 19.25
C GLU A 234 27.08 -17.54 17.92
N ARG A 235 26.05 -16.94 17.34
CA ARG A 235 25.40 -17.51 16.15
C ARG A 235 25.28 -16.51 15.01
N ASP A 236 24.93 -15.29 15.33
CA ASP A 236 24.64 -14.27 14.33
C ASP A 236 25.93 -13.55 13.92
N ILE A 237 25.95 -13.05 12.71
CA ILE A 237 27.07 -12.34 12.11
C ILE A 237 26.81 -10.84 12.20
N LEU A 238 27.84 -10.07 12.55
CA LEU A 238 27.79 -8.62 12.57
C LEU A 238 28.89 -8.03 11.70
N LEU A 239 28.54 -7.07 10.87
CA LEU A 239 29.47 -6.32 10.02
C LEU A 239 29.37 -4.81 10.34
N ASN A 240 30.37 -4.29 11.00
CA ASN A 240 30.62 -2.87 11.24
C ASN A 240 32.08 -2.68 11.66
N PRO A 241 32.93 -2.01 10.90
CA PRO A 241 34.36 -1.86 11.24
C PRO A 241 34.63 -1.17 12.59
N PHE A 242 33.66 -0.42 13.09
CA PHE A 242 33.74 0.29 14.37
C PHE A 242 33.08 -0.46 15.55
N ASP A 243 32.64 -1.72 15.36
CA ASP A 243 32.13 -2.55 16.44
C ASP A 243 33.10 -3.70 16.75
N THR A 244 33.38 -3.92 18.02
CA THR A 244 34.33 -4.97 18.46
C THR A 244 33.85 -6.39 18.11
N ARG A 245 32.56 -6.58 17.93
CA ARG A 245 31.94 -7.86 17.57
C ARG A 245 31.95 -8.13 16.06
N SER A 246 32.46 -7.17 15.25
CA SER A 246 32.44 -7.29 13.80
C SER A 246 33.26 -8.46 13.31
N ASN A 247 32.68 -9.23 12.42
CA ASN A 247 33.41 -10.22 11.65
C ASN A 247 34.35 -9.50 10.66
N LYS A 248 35.53 -10.08 10.44
CA LYS A 248 36.47 -9.58 9.44
C LYS A 248 35.95 -9.91 8.05
N TRP A 249 36.10 -8.98 7.13
CA TRP A 249 35.73 -9.12 5.74
C TRP A 249 36.79 -8.50 4.81
N SER A 250 36.95 -9.12 3.66
CA SER A 250 37.80 -8.62 2.59
C SER A 250 37.08 -8.76 1.25
N PRO A 251 37.24 -7.83 0.29
CA PRO A 251 36.62 -7.94 -1.02
C PRO A 251 36.89 -9.27 -1.74
N TRP A 252 38.09 -9.82 -1.54
CA TRP A 252 38.53 -11.03 -2.25
C TRP A 252 37.86 -12.32 -1.75
N VAL A 253 37.36 -12.37 -0.53
CA VAL A 253 36.64 -13.57 -0.05
C VAL A 253 35.29 -13.79 -0.77
N ASP A 254 34.70 -12.71 -1.27
CA ASP A 254 33.43 -12.75 -2.01
C ASP A 254 33.61 -12.64 -3.54
N THR A 255 34.86 -12.64 -4.05
CA THR A 255 35.18 -12.62 -5.49
C THR A 255 35.68 -13.98 -5.96
N THR A 256 34.80 -14.98 -6.01
CA THR A 256 35.12 -16.32 -6.52
C THR A 256 35.17 -16.35 -8.06
N GLU A 257 34.32 -15.56 -8.70
CA GLU A 257 34.22 -15.43 -10.16
C GLU A 257 34.68 -14.04 -10.62
N ASP A 258 35.12 -13.94 -11.86
CA ASP A 258 35.69 -12.70 -12.37
C ASP A 258 34.69 -11.53 -12.41
N TYR A 259 33.45 -11.79 -12.76
CA TYR A 259 32.40 -10.77 -12.78
C TYR A 259 32.02 -10.22 -11.39
N HIS A 260 32.43 -10.87 -10.31
CA HIS A 260 32.21 -10.36 -8.95
C HIS A 260 33.01 -9.07 -8.67
N TYR A 261 34.14 -8.88 -9.34
CA TYR A 261 34.89 -7.60 -9.23
C TYR A 261 34.08 -6.45 -9.79
N ASP A 262 33.43 -6.65 -10.95
CA ASP A 262 32.60 -5.64 -11.57
C ASP A 262 31.40 -5.30 -10.68
N GLN A 263 30.77 -6.30 -10.07
CA GLN A 263 29.66 -6.12 -9.13
C GLN A 263 30.08 -5.28 -7.91
N ILE A 264 31.23 -5.60 -7.29
CA ILE A 264 31.75 -4.82 -6.16
C ILE A 264 32.03 -3.38 -6.61
N ALA A 265 32.66 -3.19 -7.76
CA ALA A 265 32.98 -1.87 -8.27
C ALA A 265 31.73 -1.02 -8.55
N GLU A 266 30.65 -1.62 -9.07
CA GLU A 266 29.36 -0.95 -9.27
C GLU A 266 28.72 -0.52 -7.94
N SER A 267 28.86 -1.33 -6.91
CA SER A 267 28.32 -1.04 -5.58
C SER A 267 29.13 0.03 -4.85
N VAL A 268 30.46 0.07 -5.05
CA VAL A 268 31.36 1.08 -4.48
C VAL A 268 31.16 2.43 -5.14
N VAL A 269 31.13 2.46 -6.47
CA VAL A 269 31.04 3.68 -7.26
C VAL A 269 29.70 3.70 -7.99
N PRO A 270 28.66 4.32 -7.43
CA PRO A 270 27.35 4.36 -8.06
C PRO A 270 27.35 5.21 -9.34
N ASP A 271 26.41 4.94 -10.24
CA ASP A 271 26.12 5.85 -11.34
C ASP A 271 25.62 7.17 -10.74
N GLY A 272 26.42 8.20 -10.84
CA GLY A 272 26.12 9.50 -10.29
C GLY A 272 26.76 10.62 -11.09
N GLY A 273 26.07 11.76 -11.16
CA GLY A 273 26.59 12.94 -11.81
C GLY A 273 26.15 13.13 -13.26
N LYS A 274 26.53 14.28 -13.84
CA LYS A 274 26.16 14.67 -15.21
C LYS A 274 26.94 13.90 -16.29
N ASP A 275 28.09 13.34 -15.92
CA ASP A 275 28.98 12.64 -16.84
C ASP A 275 29.27 11.22 -16.31
N PRO A 276 28.78 10.18 -16.98
CA PRO A 276 28.97 8.79 -16.59
C PRO A 276 30.42 8.30 -16.79
N PHE A 277 31.27 9.08 -17.46
CA PHE A 277 32.67 8.72 -17.73
C PHE A 277 33.43 8.46 -16.44
N TRP A 278 33.31 9.35 -15.45
CA TRP A 278 34.06 9.29 -14.20
C TRP A 278 33.75 8.02 -13.39
N ALA A 279 32.48 7.68 -13.27
CA ALA A 279 32.07 6.46 -12.57
C ALA A 279 32.59 5.20 -13.31
N LYS A 280 32.48 5.14 -14.63
CA LYS A 280 32.98 4.01 -15.42
C LYS A 280 34.51 3.88 -15.33
N ALA A 281 35.23 4.98 -15.42
CA ALA A 281 36.68 5.00 -15.31
C ALA A 281 37.16 4.56 -13.91
N ALA A 282 36.49 5.05 -12.86
CA ALA A 282 36.79 4.65 -11.49
C ALA A 282 36.52 3.15 -11.25
N ARG A 283 35.39 2.63 -11.75
CA ARG A 283 35.07 1.19 -11.67
C ARG A 283 36.11 0.34 -12.40
N GLY A 284 36.41 0.65 -13.66
CA GLY A 284 37.40 -0.08 -14.44
C GLY A 284 38.77 -0.08 -13.79
N THR A 285 39.21 1.04 -13.20
CA THR A 285 40.49 1.14 -12.48
C THR A 285 40.44 0.29 -11.19
N LEU A 286 39.35 0.32 -10.42
CA LEU A 286 39.18 -0.49 -9.20
C LEU A 286 39.26 -1.99 -9.52
N VAL A 287 38.50 -2.44 -10.53
CA VAL A 287 38.51 -3.84 -10.98
C VAL A 287 39.89 -4.28 -11.43
N ALA A 288 40.58 -3.46 -12.21
CA ALA A 288 41.95 -3.74 -12.68
C ALA A 288 42.91 -3.93 -11.54
N VAL A 289 42.90 -3.04 -10.54
CA VAL A 289 43.77 -3.13 -9.36
C VAL A 289 43.43 -4.36 -8.51
N MET A 290 42.17 -4.65 -8.27
CA MET A 290 41.77 -5.84 -7.50
C MET A 290 42.19 -7.14 -8.17
N ARG A 291 42.03 -7.27 -9.50
CA ARG A 291 42.47 -8.43 -10.29
C ARG A 291 44.01 -8.57 -10.23
N THR A 292 44.74 -7.48 -10.43
CA THR A 292 46.20 -7.50 -10.43
C THR A 292 46.73 -7.94 -9.06
N LEU A 293 46.17 -7.40 -7.96
CA LEU A 293 46.57 -7.80 -6.59
C LEU A 293 46.30 -9.30 -6.33
N ARG A 294 45.19 -9.83 -6.86
CA ARG A 294 44.92 -11.28 -6.77
C ARG A 294 45.93 -12.12 -7.55
N HIS A 295 46.27 -11.70 -8.76
CA HIS A 295 47.31 -12.40 -9.55
C HIS A 295 48.69 -12.38 -8.88
N GLN A 296 48.99 -11.33 -8.13
CA GLN A 296 50.22 -11.20 -7.37
C GLN A 296 50.20 -11.91 -5.99
N ASP A 297 49.07 -12.58 -5.67
CA ASP A 297 48.79 -13.15 -4.34
C ASP A 297 48.93 -12.13 -3.19
N TYR A 298 48.63 -10.85 -3.45
CA TYR A 298 48.75 -9.74 -2.52
C TYR A 298 47.41 -9.10 -2.20
N MET A 299 46.48 -9.92 -1.73
CA MET A 299 45.06 -9.58 -1.49
C MET A 299 44.86 -8.86 -0.16
N LEU A 300 45.47 -7.67 -0.01
CA LEU A 300 45.35 -6.82 1.17
C LEU A 300 44.60 -5.52 0.83
N VAL A 301 43.69 -5.11 1.72
CA VAL A 301 42.94 -3.85 1.56
C VAL A 301 43.89 -2.64 1.62
N SER A 302 44.89 -2.67 2.47
CA SER A 302 45.93 -1.64 2.55
C SER A 302 46.66 -1.45 1.22
N ALA A 303 47.06 -2.54 0.57
CA ALA A 303 47.71 -2.50 -0.74
C ALA A 303 46.81 -1.91 -1.83
N MET A 304 45.55 -2.33 -1.86
CA MET A 304 44.54 -1.77 -2.78
C MET A 304 44.37 -0.27 -2.59
N LEU A 305 44.26 0.18 -1.35
CA LEU A 305 44.10 1.60 -1.02
C LEU A 305 45.37 2.40 -1.36
N ASP A 306 46.55 1.85 -1.12
CA ASP A 306 47.82 2.49 -1.47
C ASP A 306 47.94 2.74 -2.96
N VAL A 307 47.71 1.69 -3.77
CA VAL A 307 47.76 1.79 -5.23
C VAL A 307 46.71 2.77 -5.76
N LEU A 308 45.47 2.70 -5.27
CA LEU A 308 44.35 3.49 -5.81
C LEU A 308 44.33 4.94 -5.34
N THR A 309 44.81 5.23 -4.12
CA THR A 309 44.54 6.55 -3.53
C THR A 309 45.80 7.35 -3.21
N ARG A 310 47.00 6.73 -3.26
CA ARG A 310 48.26 7.38 -2.79
C ARG A 310 49.41 7.25 -3.72
N SER A 311 49.50 6.14 -4.46
CA SER A 311 50.57 5.97 -5.41
C SER A 311 50.56 7.09 -6.44
N GLY A 312 51.76 7.54 -6.86
CA GLY A 312 51.87 8.48 -7.97
C GLY A 312 51.26 7.91 -9.24
N LEU A 313 50.74 8.76 -10.11
CA LEU A 313 50.06 8.33 -11.36
C LEU A 313 50.91 7.40 -12.23
N LYS A 314 52.22 7.56 -12.22
CA LYS A 314 53.15 6.65 -12.93
C LYS A 314 53.09 5.22 -12.39
N VAL A 315 53.01 5.07 -11.06
CA VAL A 315 52.90 3.75 -10.40
C VAL A 315 51.52 3.13 -10.69
N LEU A 316 50.46 3.90 -10.51
CA LEU A 316 49.09 3.42 -10.81
C LEU A 316 48.96 3.02 -12.28
N SER A 317 49.49 3.83 -13.21
CA SER A 317 49.45 3.52 -14.64
C SER A 317 50.27 2.26 -14.98
N ALA A 318 51.44 2.09 -14.39
CA ALA A 318 52.23 0.88 -14.57
C ALA A 318 51.52 -0.36 -13.99
N PHE A 319 50.84 -0.19 -12.85
CA PHE A 319 50.11 -1.27 -12.19
C PHE A 319 48.92 -1.80 -13.02
N VAL A 320 48.23 -0.92 -13.75
CA VAL A 320 47.07 -1.29 -14.60
C VAL A 320 47.42 -1.45 -16.09
N ALA A 321 48.72 -1.32 -16.49
CA ALA A 321 49.15 -1.25 -17.88
C ALA A 321 48.70 -2.44 -18.76
N ASN A 322 48.65 -3.63 -18.18
CA ASN A 322 48.23 -4.87 -18.88
C ASN A 322 46.77 -5.26 -18.63
N THR A 323 45.96 -4.32 -18.18
CA THR A 323 44.55 -4.52 -17.87
C THR A 323 43.66 -3.53 -18.63
N GLU A 324 42.34 -3.71 -18.55
CA GLU A 324 41.36 -2.77 -19.08
C GLU A 324 41.48 -1.37 -18.44
N GLY A 325 42.00 -1.30 -17.20
CA GLY A 325 42.28 -0.05 -16.49
C GLY A 325 43.22 0.90 -17.20
N ALA A 326 44.11 0.37 -18.06
CA ALA A 326 45.02 1.19 -18.87
C ALA A 326 44.31 2.22 -19.77
N ALA A 327 43.06 1.91 -20.18
CA ALA A 327 42.24 2.82 -20.96
C ALA A 327 41.81 4.08 -20.20
N PHE A 328 41.82 4.03 -18.87
CA PHE A 328 41.31 5.08 -18.00
C PHE A 328 42.44 5.84 -17.25
N VAL A 329 43.59 5.19 -17.09
CA VAL A 329 44.73 5.73 -16.35
C VAL A 329 45.96 5.71 -17.26
N SER A 330 46.33 6.87 -17.76
CA SER A 330 47.50 7.06 -18.63
C SER A 330 48.40 8.15 -18.07
N PRO A 331 49.74 8.00 -18.13
CA PRO A 331 50.66 9.06 -17.75
C PRO A 331 50.49 10.32 -18.61
N GLU A 332 50.04 10.17 -19.85
CA GLU A 332 49.82 11.27 -20.79
C GLU A 332 48.52 12.04 -20.48
N GLY A 333 47.54 11.37 -19.83
CA GLY A 333 46.28 11.94 -19.38
C GLY A 333 46.29 12.31 -17.88
N GLU A 334 47.30 12.96 -17.37
CA GLU A 334 47.54 13.23 -15.94
C GLU A 334 46.29 13.81 -15.24
N ARG A 335 45.64 14.80 -15.85
CA ARG A 335 44.46 15.45 -15.28
C ARG A 335 43.25 14.50 -15.15
N THR A 336 43.05 13.66 -16.15
CA THR A 336 41.96 12.64 -16.14
C THR A 336 42.26 11.57 -15.11
N SER A 337 43.48 11.04 -15.10
CA SER A 337 43.89 10.02 -14.14
C SER A 337 43.81 10.50 -12.69
N ALA A 338 44.20 11.75 -12.42
CA ALA A 338 44.06 12.38 -11.11
C ALA A 338 42.58 12.53 -10.69
N GLY A 339 41.67 12.82 -11.66
CA GLY A 339 40.22 12.87 -11.41
C GLY A 339 39.66 11.49 -11.03
N VAL A 340 40.07 10.43 -11.74
CA VAL A 340 39.65 9.05 -11.44
C VAL A 340 40.15 8.64 -10.05
N GLN A 341 41.41 8.98 -9.71
CA GLN A 341 41.99 8.70 -8.38
C GLN A 341 41.25 9.45 -7.27
N ALA A 342 40.89 10.72 -7.47
CA ALA A 342 40.12 11.52 -6.51
C ALA A 342 38.70 10.93 -6.29
N GLU A 343 38.02 10.46 -7.33
CA GLU A 343 36.75 9.78 -7.21
C GLU A 343 36.87 8.51 -6.38
N LEU A 344 37.83 7.64 -6.69
CA LEU A 344 38.10 6.42 -5.92
C LEU A 344 38.45 6.73 -4.45
N ALA A 345 39.29 7.72 -4.18
CA ALA A 345 39.62 8.13 -2.83
C ALA A 345 38.39 8.61 -2.04
N SER A 346 37.41 9.22 -2.71
CA SER A 346 36.15 9.61 -2.11
C SER A 346 35.30 8.41 -1.73
N GLN A 347 35.20 7.42 -2.59
CA GLN A 347 34.30 6.25 -2.38
C GLN A 347 34.92 5.20 -1.45
N LEU A 348 36.23 5.06 -1.43
CA LEU A 348 36.94 4.04 -0.65
C LEU A 348 37.24 4.45 0.81
N ARG A 349 36.71 5.58 1.29
CA ARG A 349 36.98 6.07 2.66
C ARG A 349 36.66 5.04 3.74
N GLY A 350 35.58 4.32 3.61
CA GLY A 350 35.14 3.31 4.58
C GLY A 350 36.02 2.08 4.62
N PHE A 351 36.68 1.75 3.51
CA PHE A 351 37.54 0.58 3.40
C PHE A 351 38.82 0.71 4.25
N ARG A 352 39.22 1.92 4.60
CA ARG A 352 40.39 2.21 5.47
C ARG A 352 40.28 1.65 6.88
N TYR A 353 39.07 1.30 7.30
CA TYR A 353 38.78 0.76 8.64
C TYR A 353 38.61 -0.76 8.64
N LEU A 354 38.74 -1.40 7.49
CA LEU A 354 38.75 -2.86 7.38
C LEU A 354 40.09 -3.41 7.84
N ASP A 355 40.10 -4.58 8.45
CA ASP A 355 41.31 -5.29 8.78
C ASP A 355 41.93 -5.89 7.52
N ASP A 356 43.26 -5.87 7.42
CA ASP A 356 43.98 -6.65 6.43
C ASP A 356 43.85 -8.14 6.77
N THR A 357 43.12 -8.85 5.98
CA THR A 357 42.92 -10.29 6.16
C THR A 357 42.75 -10.95 4.80
N ARG A 358 43.33 -12.14 4.65
CA ARG A 358 43.09 -13.05 3.53
C ARG A 358 41.93 -14.00 3.81
N GLU A 359 41.72 -14.25 5.10
CA GLU A 359 40.63 -15.09 5.61
C GLU A 359 39.60 -14.19 6.28
N GLY A 360 38.34 -14.46 6.05
CA GLY A 360 37.27 -13.67 6.61
C GLY A 360 35.92 -14.29 6.30
N LEU A 361 34.88 -13.60 6.70
CA LEU A 361 33.53 -13.97 6.37
C LEU A 361 33.28 -13.81 4.87
N SER A 362 32.87 -14.86 4.19
CA SER A 362 32.23 -14.77 2.88
C SER A 362 30.72 -14.59 3.08
N ILE A 363 30.21 -13.46 2.61
CA ILE A 363 28.77 -13.17 2.64
C ILE A 363 28.04 -14.12 1.68
N ARG A 364 28.66 -14.44 0.54
CA ARG A 364 28.09 -15.40 -0.44
C ARG A 364 27.94 -16.78 0.14
N ASP A 365 29.01 -17.30 0.78
CA ASP A 365 28.99 -18.63 1.38
C ASP A 365 27.96 -18.67 2.52
N TRP A 366 27.93 -17.63 3.35
CA TRP A 366 26.89 -17.53 4.38
C TRP A 366 25.48 -17.54 3.78
N VAL A 367 25.20 -16.80 2.70
CA VAL A 367 23.87 -16.81 2.07
C VAL A 367 23.50 -18.19 1.55
N THR A 368 24.46 -18.91 0.93
CA THR A 368 24.23 -20.22 0.30
C THR A 368 24.19 -21.38 1.30
N ASP A 369 24.75 -21.20 2.50
CA ASP A 369 24.64 -22.21 3.58
C ASP A 369 23.21 -22.21 4.15
N GLU A 370 22.45 -23.28 3.85
CA GLU A 370 21.05 -23.42 4.28
C GLU A 370 20.90 -24.13 5.65
N HIS A 371 22.00 -24.59 6.25
CA HIS A 371 21.97 -25.40 7.48
C HIS A 371 21.96 -24.60 8.77
N ASP A 372 22.12 -23.28 8.66
CA ASP A 372 22.20 -22.35 9.81
C ASP A 372 20.96 -21.46 9.90
N ASP A 373 20.57 -21.09 11.15
CA ASP A 373 19.50 -20.14 11.46
C ASP A 373 20.04 -18.75 11.82
N SER A 374 21.32 -18.49 11.58
CA SER A 374 22.00 -17.23 11.88
C SER A 374 21.47 -16.06 11.04
N TRP A 375 21.58 -14.88 11.59
CA TRP A 375 21.24 -13.64 10.91
C TRP A 375 22.51 -12.82 10.63
N LEU A 376 22.51 -12.10 9.50
CA LEU A 376 23.54 -11.16 9.13
C LEU A 376 23.09 -9.73 9.46
N PHE A 377 23.76 -9.08 10.39
CA PHE A 377 23.54 -7.70 10.75
C PHE A 377 24.60 -6.80 10.10
N ILE A 378 24.16 -5.88 9.27
CA ILE A 378 24.98 -4.81 8.68
C ILE A 378 24.59 -3.53 9.41
N THR A 379 25.48 -3.02 10.27
CA THR A 379 25.13 -1.94 11.20
C THR A 379 26.03 -0.73 11.03
N VAL A 380 25.49 0.45 11.33
CA VAL A 380 26.25 1.70 11.28
C VAL A 380 25.61 2.75 12.18
N LYS A 381 26.43 3.53 12.90
CA LYS A 381 25.94 4.73 13.60
C LYS A 381 25.69 5.87 12.62
N ALA A 382 24.78 6.77 12.98
CA ALA A 382 24.41 7.90 12.12
C ALA A 382 25.59 8.83 11.75
N ASP A 383 26.52 9.04 12.68
CA ASP A 383 27.74 9.85 12.47
C ASP A 383 28.78 9.13 11.61
N GLN A 384 28.81 7.80 11.61
CA GLN A 384 29.70 6.95 10.80
C GLN A 384 29.18 6.75 9.37
N LEU A 385 27.87 6.89 9.17
CA LEU A 385 27.18 6.58 7.93
C LEU A 385 27.78 7.26 6.68
N PRO A 386 28.14 8.56 6.67
CA PRO A 386 28.72 9.19 5.50
C PRO A 386 30.02 8.54 5.02
N THR A 387 30.81 7.99 5.94
CA THR A 387 32.08 7.33 5.65
C THR A 387 31.87 5.88 5.21
N LEU A 388 30.97 5.15 5.86
CA LEU A 388 30.77 3.72 5.65
C LEU A 388 29.71 3.39 4.59
N ARG A 389 28.95 4.36 4.11
CA ARG A 389 27.86 4.15 3.16
C ARG A 389 28.23 3.29 1.95
N PRO A 390 29.34 3.52 1.23
CA PRO A 390 29.74 2.66 0.13
C PRO A 390 29.96 1.21 0.56
N LEU A 391 30.64 1.01 1.69
CA LEU A 391 30.94 -0.32 2.22
C LEU A 391 29.65 -1.08 2.62
N MET A 392 28.71 -0.39 3.30
CA MET A 392 27.40 -0.98 3.63
C MET A 392 26.64 -1.40 2.38
N THR A 393 26.70 -0.58 1.33
CA THR A 393 26.06 -0.86 0.05
C THR A 393 26.67 -2.10 -0.60
N VAL A 394 27.99 -2.24 -0.60
CA VAL A 394 28.71 -3.43 -1.11
C VAL A 394 28.26 -4.69 -0.40
N TRP A 395 28.28 -4.73 0.92
CA TRP A 395 27.90 -5.91 1.69
C TRP A 395 26.47 -6.34 1.43
N LEU A 396 25.57 -5.37 1.38
CA LEU A 396 24.16 -5.65 1.12
C LEU A 396 23.91 -6.11 -0.32
N ASP A 397 24.62 -5.52 -1.29
CA ASP A 397 24.50 -5.90 -2.71
C ASP A 397 25.05 -7.30 -2.97
N ILE A 398 26.19 -7.66 -2.35
CA ILE A 398 26.72 -9.03 -2.38
C ILE A 398 25.69 -10.01 -1.84
N ALA A 399 25.09 -9.72 -0.68
CA ALA A 399 24.10 -10.59 -0.06
C ALA A 399 22.84 -10.76 -0.94
N ILE A 400 22.33 -9.68 -1.52
CA ILE A 400 21.17 -9.70 -2.42
C ILE A 400 21.48 -10.49 -3.70
N SER A 401 22.65 -10.29 -4.28
CA SER A 401 23.08 -10.99 -5.49
C SER A 401 23.29 -12.48 -5.22
N ALA A 402 23.87 -12.84 -4.07
CA ALA A 402 24.03 -14.23 -3.66
C ALA A 402 22.68 -14.96 -3.54
N ILE A 403 21.63 -14.31 -3.03
CA ILE A 403 20.27 -14.89 -3.00
C ILE A 403 19.81 -15.26 -4.42
N MET A 404 20.08 -14.43 -5.41
CA MET A 404 19.65 -14.67 -6.78
C MET A 404 20.48 -15.72 -7.52
N SER A 405 21.66 -16.08 -7.01
CA SER A 405 22.51 -17.15 -7.55
C SER A 405 22.19 -18.54 -6.97
N MET A 406 21.36 -18.62 -5.93
CA MET A 406 20.93 -19.89 -5.34
C MET A 406 20.05 -20.70 -6.28
N GLU A 407 19.96 -22.01 -6.04
CA GLU A 407 18.99 -22.85 -6.73
C GLU A 407 17.53 -22.41 -6.44
N PRO A 408 16.65 -22.44 -7.46
CA PRO A 408 15.26 -22.07 -7.27
C PRO A 408 14.54 -22.93 -6.23
N ASP A 409 14.06 -22.29 -5.15
CA ASP A 409 13.22 -22.92 -4.14
C ASP A 409 12.09 -21.99 -3.68
N ARG A 410 10.85 -22.40 -3.91
CA ARG A 410 9.65 -21.64 -3.53
C ARG A 410 9.30 -21.78 -2.04
N HIS A 411 9.90 -22.70 -1.33
CA HIS A 411 9.67 -22.93 0.11
C HIS A 411 10.68 -22.18 0.98
N ARG A 412 11.86 -21.91 0.44
CA ARG A 412 12.88 -21.08 1.11
C ARG A 412 12.33 -19.69 1.43
N ARG A 413 12.75 -19.17 2.58
CA ARG A 413 12.47 -17.77 2.99
C ARG A 413 13.73 -17.19 3.61
N LEU A 414 14.42 -16.34 2.87
CA LEU A 414 15.52 -15.51 3.34
C LEU A 414 15.09 -14.06 3.27
N TYR A 415 15.02 -13.40 4.43
CA TYR A 415 14.51 -12.04 4.53
C TYR A 415 15.65 -11.03 4.39
N CYS A 416 15.47 -10.03 3.53
CA CYS A 416 16.33 -8.87 3.42
C CYS A 416 15.55 -7.67 3.98
N VAL A 417 15.97 -7.17 5.14
CA VAL A 417 15.30 -6.12 5.89
C VAL A 417 16.14 -4.86 5.87
N ILE A 418 15.61 -3.80 5.26
CA ILE A 418 16.26 -2.50 5.14
C ILE A 418 15.33 -1.47 5.77
N ASP A 419 15.67 -0.98 6.98
CA ASP A 419 14.81 -0.02 7.70
C ASP A 419 14.69 1.32 6.95
N GLU A 420 15.81 1.79 6.36
CA GLU A 420 15.84 3.09 5.68
C GLU A 420 16.64 3.00 4.37
N LEU A 421 15.96 2.63 3.30
CA LEU A 421 16.60 2.40 2.00
C LEU A 421 17.37 3.62 1.45
N PRO A 422 16.86 4.88 1.54
CA PRO A 422 17.59 6.05 1.02
C PRO A 422 18.89 6.41 1.77
N THR A 423 19.20 5.75 2.89
CA THR A 423 20.48 5.98 3.60
C THR A 423 21.65 5.28 2.95
N LEU A 424 21.40 4.28 2.13
CA LEU A 424 22.40 3.60 1.29
C LEU A 424 22.70 4.40 0.02
N GLN A 425 23.77 4.04 -0.68
CA GLN A 425 23.90 4.39 -2.08
C GLN A 425 22.89 3.57 -2.92
N ARG A 426 22.80 3.89 -4.21
CA ARG A 426 22.03 3.05 -5.12
C ARG A 426 22.57 1.62 -5.10
N LEU A 427 21.72 0.67 -4.77
CA LEU A 427 22.01 -0.76 -4.79
C LEU A 427 21.80 -1.28 -6.22
N PRO A 428 22.84 -1.69 -6.95
CA PRO A 428 22.70 -2.11 -8.36
C PRO A 428 21.77 -3.31 -8.52
N SER A 429 21.85 -4.28 -7.63
CA SER A 429 21.07 -5.53 -7.71
C SER A 429 19.65 -5.43 -7.17
N LEU A 430 19.23 -4.30 -6.56
CA LEU A 430 17.94 -4.21 -5.85
C LEU A 430 16.73 -4.40 -6.77
N SER A 431 16.71 -3.73 -7.92
CA SER A 431 15.58 -3.81 -8.84
C SER A 431 15.39 -5.23 -9.40
N ASP A 432 16.49 -5.90 -9.72
CA ASP A 432 16.47 -7.31 -10.16
C ASP A 432 16.05 -8.25 -9.02
N PHE A 433 16.51 -8.01 -7.81
CA PHE A 433 16.09 -8.75 -6.62
C PHE A 433 14.58 -8.64 -6.41
N LEU A 434 14.03 -7.44 -6.41
CA LEU A 434 12.60 -7.23 -6.23
C LEU A 434 11.75 -7.85 -7.36
N ALA A 435 12.30 -7.89 -8.58
CA ALA A 435 11.61 -8.50 -9.71
C ALA A 435 11.65 -10.03 -9.70
N ARG A 436 12.74 -10.66 -9.22
CA ARG A 436 13.05 -12.07 -9.47
C ARG A 436 13.26 -12.92 -8.22
N ALA A 437 13.60 -12.34 -7.05
CA ALA A 437 14.02 -13.08 -5.87
C ALA A 437 12.96 -14.05 -5.31
N ARG A 438 11.67 -13.83 -5.63
CA ARG A 438 10.58 -14.75 -5.29
C ARG A 438 10.87 -16.18 -5.74
N LYS A 439 11.53 -16.36 -6.88
CA LYS A 439 11.90 -17.68 -7.42
C LYS A 439 12.91 -18.41 -6.53
N TYR A 440 13.77 -17.65 -5.85
CA TYR A 440 14.85 -18.14 -5.02
C TYR A 440 14.53 -18.11 -3.51
N GLY A 441 13.32 -17.69 -3.16
CA GLY A 441 12.87 -17.58 -1.78
C GLY A 441 13.26 -16.28 -1.07
N GLY A 442 13.79 -15.29 -1.79
CA GLY A 442 14.12 -13.98 -1.24
C GLY A 442 12.88 -13.16 -0.91
N CYS A 443 12.87 -12.55 0.28
CA CYS A 443 11.76 -11.74 0.81
C CYS A 443 12.29 -10.37 1.22
N GLY A 444 12.00 -9.31 0.47
CA GLY A 444 12.38 -7.94 0.81
C GLY A 444 11.37 -7.29 1.78
N ILE A 445 11.89 -6.65 2.82
CA ILE A 445 11.14 -5.76 3.71
C ILE A 445 11.87 -4.42 3.70
N LEU A 446 11.33 -3.46 2.95
CA LEU A 446 12.00 -2.19 2.66
C LEU A 446 11.27 -1.04 3.36
N GLY A 447 12.02 -0.21 4.08
CA GLY A 447 11.52 1.00 4.71
C GLY A 447 12.01 2.27 4.04
N PHE A 448 11.18 3.30 4.02
CA PHE A 448 11.56 4.66 3.67
C PHE A 448 10.69 5.68 4.42
N GLN A 449 11.22 6.89 4.58
CA GLN A 449 10.49 7.97 5.27
C GLN A 449 9.90 8.97 4.30
N SER A 450 10.60 9.28 3.22
CA SER A 450 10.21 10.27 2.24
C SER A 450 10.43 9.74 0.82
N TYR A 451 9.40 9.80 -0.01
CA TYR A 451 9.47 9.36 -1.41
C TYR A 451 10.43 10.21 -2.25
N PRO A 452 10.48 11.55 -2.11
CA PRO A 452 11.49 12.37 -2.74
C PRO A 452 12.95 11.97 -2.44
N GLN A 453 13.24 11.45 -1.23
CA GLN A 453 14.58 10.94 -0.93
C GLN A 453 14.89 9.65 -1.71
N LEU A 454 13.89 8.80 -1.88
CA LEU A 454 14.03 7.60 -2.71
C LEU A 454 14.26 7.98 -4.18
N GLU A 455 13.54 8.97 -4.70
CA GLU A 455 13.76 9.52 -6.06
C GLU A 455 15.14 10.16 -6.23
N ALA A 456 15.64 10.83 -5.20
CA ALA A 456 16.99 11.42 -5.23
C ALA A 456 18.09 10.37 -5.33
N THR A 457 17.90 9.19 -4.73
CA THR A 457 18.87 8.10 -4.73
C THR A 457 18.79 7.24 -6.00
N TYR A 458 17.58 6.90 -6.44
CA TYR A 458 17.35 5.94 -7.53
C TYR A 458 16.88 6.59 -8.84
N GLY A 459 16.51 7.86 -8.80
CA GLY A 459 15.79 8.51 -9.91
C GLY A 459 14.30 8.16 -9.93
N VAL A 460 13.52 8.99 -10.64
CA VAL A 460 12.03 8.91 -10.64
C VAL A 460 11.53 7.55 -11.13
N GLN A 461 12.11 7.03 -12.21
CA GLN A 461 11.64 5.78 -12.84
C GLN A 461 11.92 4.55 -11.98
N GLU A 462 13.13 4.44 -11.44
CA GLU A 462 13.52 3.30 -10.63
C GLU A 462 12.85 3.33 -9.24
N ALA A 463 12.70 4.52 -8.63
CA ALA A 463 11.93 4.68 -7.40
C ALA A 463 10.47 4.21 -7.56
N ALA A 464 9.84 4.54 -8.69
CA ALA A 464 8.50 4.05 -9.02
C ALA A 464 8.48 2.52 -9.22
N ALA A 465 9.50 1.96 -9.89
CA ALA A 465 9.63 0.52 -10.08
C ALA A 465 9.82 -0.22 -8.74
N ILE A 466 10.72 0.26 -7.86
CA ILE A 466 10.94 -0.32 -6.52
C ILE A 466 9.63 -0.38 -5.72
N THR A 467 8.87 0.71 -5.70
CA THR A 467 7.58 0.74 -4.99
C THR A 467 6.54 -0.15 -5.67
N GLY A 468 6.58 -0.28 -6.99
CA GLY A 468 5.68 -1.14 -7.78
C GLY A 468 5.93 -2.63 -7.61
N TYR A 469 7.17 -3.06 -7.38
CA TYR A 469 7.52 -4.47 -7.15
C TYR A 469 7.03 -4.98 -5.79
N CYS A 470 6.85 -4.10 -4.81
CA CYS A 470 6.37 -4.48 -3.48
C CYS A 470 4.84 -4.62 -3.47
N SER A 471 4.34 -5.86 -3.44
CA SER A 471 2.90 -6.10 -3.48
C SER A 471 2.19 -5.78 -2.17
N THR A 472 2.88 -5.90 -1.04
CA THR A 472 2.36 -5.53 0.28
C THR A 472 2.90 -4.17 0.70
N TRP A 473 2.00 -3.26 1.04
CA TRP A 473 2.37 -1.93 1.49
C TRP A 473 1.80 -1.60 2.86
N VAL A 474 2.69 -1.17 3.76
CA VAL A 474 2.36 -0.63 5.08
C VAL A 474 2.56 0.88 5.03
N ALA A 475 1.47 1.63 4.98
CA ALA A 475 1.49 3.07 4.92
C ALA A 475 1.17 3.67 6.30
N LEU A 476 2.18 4.19 6.98
CA LEU A 476 2.05 4.98 8.20
C LEU A 476 1.93 6.47 7.85
N ARG A 477 1.92 7.35 8.86
CA ARG A 477 1.86 8.79 8.66
C ARG A 477 3.04 9.29 7.81
N ALA A 478 2.75 10.07 6.78
CA ALA A 478 3.73 10.84 6.02
C ALA A 478 3.69 12.31 6.46
N ASN A 479 4.85 12.96 6.53
CA ASN A 479 4.93 14.37 6.92
C ASN A 479 4.96 15.32 5.71
N ASP A 480 5.24 14.80 4.52
CA ASP A 480 5.34 15.57 3.28
C ASP A 480 4.24 15.19 2.28
N THR A 481 3.79 16.18 1.51
CA THR A 481 2.71 16.01 0.54
C THR A 481 3.04 15.07 -0.62
N PRO A 482 4.27 15.09 -1.22
CA PRO A 482 4.62 14.15 -2.27
C PRO A 482 4.51 12.70 -1.83
N THR A 483 5.06 12.35 -0.66
CA THR A 483 4.94 11.00 -0.08
C THR A 483 3.48 10.64 0.18
N ALA A 484 2.70 11.54 0.79
CA ALA A 484 1.30 11.29 1.06
C ALA A 484 0.47 11.07 -0.21
N ARG A 485 0.75 11.81 -1.30
CA ARG A 485 0.12 11.60 -2.61
C ARG A 485 0.49 10.25 -3.18
N HIS A 486 1.79 9.93 -3.23
CA HIS A 486 2.27 8.65 -3.75
C HIS A 486 1.64 7.45 -3.01
N VAL A 487 1.54 7.54 -1.67
CA VAL A 487 0.85 6.53 -0.84
C VAL A 487 -0.64 6.46 -1.18
N SER A 488 -1.34 7.60 -1.28
CA SER A 488 -2.76 7.67 -1.61
C SER A 488 -3.07 7.00 -2.96
N ASP A 489 -2.27 7.33 -3.98
CA ASP A 489 -2.42 6.77 -5.33
C ASP A 489 -2.21 5.25 -5.33
N ASN A 490 -1.23 4.76 -4.57
CA ASN A 490 -0.95 3.33 -4.43
C ASN A 490 -1.99 2.57 -3.59
N LEU A 491 -2.67 3.21 -2.63
CA LEU A 491 -3.79 2.59 -1.93
C LEU A 491 -5.01 2.40 -2.83
N GLY A 492 -5.06 3.12 -3.94
CA GLY A 492 -6.04 2.98 -5.00
C GLY A 492 -7.20 3.95 -4.90
N GLN A 493 -8.09 3.86 -5.89
CA GLN A 493 -9.25 4.73 -6.04
C GLN A 493 -10.55 3.92 -5.89
N VAL A 494 -11.59 4.61 -5.50
CA VAL A 494 -12.96 4.08 -5.40
C VAL A 494 -13.87 4.86 -6.34
N GLU A 495 -14.68 4.13 -7.10
CA GLU A 495 -15.75 4.69 -7.89
C GLU A 495 -17.07 4.39 -7.22
N GLN A 496 -17.82 5.43 -6.92
CA GLN A 496 -19.10 5.33 -6.24
C GLN A 496 -20.12 6.29 -6.85
N VAL A 497 -21.38 5.93 -6.72
CA VAL A 497 -22.48 6.83 -7.02
C VAL A 497 -22.79 7.62 -5.75
N GLU A 498 -22.61 8.93 -5.82
CA GLU A 498 -22.99 9.84 -4.75
C GLU A 498 -24.39 10.39 -5.02
N ALA A 499 -25.25 10.29 -4.01
CA ALA A 499 -26.56 10.92 -4.05
C ALA A 499 -26.40 12.38 -3.64
N ASN A 500 -26.58 13.29 -4.58
CA ASN A 500 -26.57 14.72 -4.32
C ASN A 500 -28.02 15.19 -4.16
N GLU A 501 -28.35 15.66 -2.98
CA GLU A 501 -29.66 16.28 -2.70
C GLU A 501 -29.58 17.78 -2.99
N GLY A 502 -30.26 18.20 -4.04
CA GLY A 502 -30.51 19.61 -4.33
C GLY A 502 -31.86 20.03 -3.77
N MET A 503 -31.91 20.98 -2.85
CA MET A 503 -33.15 21.57 -2.39
C MET A 503 -33.41 22.87 -3.19
N SER A 504 -34.55 22.94 -3.89
CA SER A 504 -35.01 24.17 -4.51
C SER A 504 -36.12 24.81 -3.68
N TYR A 505 -35.95 26.06 -3.34
CA TYR A 505 -36.94 26.85 -2.59
C TYR A 505 -37.64 27.80 -3.57
N GLY A 506 -38.98 27.68 -3.67
CA GLY A 506 -39.82 28.56 -4.48
C GLY A 506 -40.60 29.55 -3.64
N VAL A 507 -41.04 30.63 -4.27
CA VAL A 507 -41.94 31.63 -3.63
C VAL A 507 -43.35 31.02 -3.49
N ASN A 508 -43.73 30.04 -4.31
CA ASN A 508 -45.01 29.37 -4.30
C ASN A 508 -44.88 27.89 -3.95
N ASP A 509 -45.85 27.34 -3.27
CA ASP A 509 -45.91 25.94 -2.77
C ASP A 509 -45.68 24.86 -3.84
N MET A 510 -45.95 25.16 -5.11
CA MET A 510 -45.72 24.24 -6.22
C MET A 510 -44.30 24.14 -6.74
N ARG A 511 -43.34 24.94 -6.23
CA ARG A 511 -41.92 24.98 -6.67
C ARG A 511 -40.95 24.43 -5.65
N ASP A 512 -41.42 24.06 -4.49
CA ASP A 512 -40.57 23.38 -3.50
C ASP A 512 -40.33 21.94 -3.90
N GLY A 513 -39.10 21.58 -4.17
CA GLY A 513 -38.76 20.22 -4.59
C GLY A 513 -37.39 19.79 -4.06
N VAL A 514 -37.27 18.51 -3.73
CA VAL A 514 -35.99 17.84 -3.51
C VAL A 514 -35.61 17.15 -4.81
N ASN A 515 -34.51 17.62 -5.41
CA ASN A 515 -33.94 16.96 -6.58
C ASN A 515 -32.85 16.00 -6.11
N LEU A 516 -33.07 14.70 -6.28
CA LEU A 516 -32.08 13.66 -6.05
C LEU A 516 -31.35 13.40 -7.37
N SER A 517 -30.14 13.95 -7.53
CA SER A 517 -29.26 13.61 -8.63
C SER A 517 -28.24 12.59 -8.19
N ARG A 518 -27.96 11.60 -9.04
CA ARG A 518 -26.92 10.61 -8.82
C ARG A 518 -25.74 10.93 -9.72
N ALA A 519 -24.58 11.22 -9.13
CA ALA A 519 -23.34 11.48 -9.85
C ALA A 519 -22.35 10.35 -9.59
N GLN A 520 -21.76 9.83 -10.66
CA GLN A 520 -20.65 8.88 -10.57
C GLN A 520 -19.38 9.67 -10.30
N VAL A 521 -18.73 9.39 -9.18
CA VAL A 521 -17.53 10.11 -8.73
C VAL A 521 -16.42 9.11 -8.47
N THR A 522 -15.24 9.41 -9.01
CA THR A 522 -14.00 8.67 -8.71
C THR A 522 -13.18 9.50 -7.73
N ARG A 523 -12.78 8.89 -6.61
CA ARG A 523 -11.94 9.55 -5.62
C ARG A 523 -10.90 8.59 -5.04
N PRO A 524 -9.78 9.11 -4.49
CA PRO A 524 -8.84 8.28 -3.74
C PRO A 524 -9.55 7.54 -2.62
N LEU A 525 -9.17 6.27 -2.39
CA LEU A 525 -9.71 5.48 -1.27
C LEU A 525 -9.40 6.13 0.08
N VAL A 526 -8.21 6.73 0.17
CA VAL A 526 -7.71 7.49 1.33
C VAL A 526 -7.11 8.79 0.82
N MET A 527 -7.57 9.91 1.33
CA MET A 527 -7.06 11.22 0.92
C MET A 527 -5.62 11.45 1.41
N PRO A 528 -4.75 12.15 0.67
CA PRO A 528 -3.40 12.51 1.14
C PRO A 528 -3.40 13.21 2.51
N THR A 529 -4.37 14.07 2.76
CA THR A 529 -4.55 14.77 4.05
C THR A 529 -4.87 13.83 5.21
N GLU A 530 -5.58 12.73 4.96
CA GLU A 530 -5.83 11.71 5.98
C GLU A 530 -4.53 10.98 6.36
N ILE A 531 -3.64 10.71 5.37
CA ILE A 531 -2.35 10.08 5.59
C ILE A 531 -1.44 10.98 6.42
N ILE A 532 -1.41 12.29 6.13
CA ILE A 532 -0.63 13.29 6.90
C ILE A 532 -1.11 13.37 8.34
N ASN A 533 -2.41 13.25 8.58
CA ASN A 533 -3.02 13.39 9.90
C ASN A 533 -3.17 12.06 10.66
N LEU A 534 -2.56 10.97 10.20
CA LEU A 534 -2.63 9.70 10.92
C LEU A 534 -2.00 9.80 12.31
N PRO A 535 -2.65 9.28 13.35
CA PRO A 535 -2.03 9.11 14.66
C PRO A 535 -0.85 8.13 14.60
N ASN A 536 0.09 8.26 15.53
CA ASN A 536 1.19 7.30 15.67
C ASN A 536 0.66 5.86 15.84
N LEU A 537 1.40 4.90 15.33
CA LEU A 537 1.06 3.47 15.33
C LEU A 537 -0.24 3.13 14.59
N THR A 538 -0.72 4.06 13.77
CA THR A 538 -1.90 3.84 12.92
C THR A 538 -1.47 3.92 11.46
N GLY A 539 -2.01 3.03 10.64
CA GLY A 539 -1.66 2.98 9.23
C GLY A 539 -2.69 2.25 8.38
N TYR A 540 -2.38 2.20 7.11
CA TYR A 540 -3.10 1.41 6.12
C TYR A 540 -2.23 0.25 5.66
N LEU A 541 -2.81 -0.93 5.55
CA LEU A 541 -2.19 -2.14 5.02
C LEU A 541 -2.90 -2.52 3.74
N ARG A 542 -2.17 -2.49 2.64
CA ARG A 542 -2.59 -3.00 1.35
C ARG A 542 -1.83 -4.28 1.07
N PHE A 543 -2.54 -5.35 0.77
CA PHE A 543 -1.98 -6.52 0.09
C PHE A 543 -2.17 -6.37 -1.41
N GLY A 544 -1.29 -6.95 -2.19
CA GLY A 544 -1.52 -7.10 -3.64
C GLY A 544 -2.75 -7.95 -3.92
N ARG A 545 -3.24 -7.90 -5.18
CA ARG A 545 -4.43 -8.64 -5.66
C ARG A 545 -5.74 -8.14 -5.06
N ASP A 546 -6.75 -9.01 -4.94
CA ASP A 546 -8.15 -8.66 -4.64
C ASP A 546 -8.47 -8.48 -3.14
N LEU A 547 -7.46 -8.31 -2.30
CA LEU A 547 -7.70 -8.08 -0.88
C LEU A 547 -7.99 -6.60 -0.60
N PRO A 548 -8.96 -6.30 0.25
CA PRO A 548 -9.27 -4.92 0.60
C PRO A 548 -8.15 -4.29 1.43
N VAL A 549 -8.00 -2.97 1.31
CA VAL A 549 -7.12 -2.17 2.15
C VAL A 549 -7.65 -2.18 3.58
N VAL A 550 -6.76 -2.31 4.55
CA VAL A 550 -7.12 -2.35 5.97
C VAL A 550 -6.57 -1.14 6.69
N ARG A 551 -7.41 -0.41 7.39
CA ARG A 551 -6.94 0.52 8.40
C ARG A 551 -6.64 -0.25 9.68
N PHE A 552 -5.43 -0.13 10.20
CA PHE A 552 -5.00 -0.80 11.42
C PHE A 552 -4.46 0.20 12.44
N ARG A 553 -4.43 -0.23 13.69
CA ARG A 553 -3.75 0.43 14.78
C ARG A 553 -2.94 -0.60 15.54
N ASP A 554 -1.62 -0.42 15.54
CA ASP A 554 -0.72 -1.23 16.35
C ASP A 554 -0.64 -0.70 17.78
N ARG A 555 -0.10 -1.55 18.67
CA ARG A 555 0.30 -1.14 20.00
C ARG A 555 1.81 -1.07 20.05
N TYR A 556 2.34 -0.07 20.71
CA TYR A 556 3.77 -0.04 21.00
C TYR A 556 4.12 -1.31 21.78
N ARG A 557 5.09 -2.03 21.28
CA ARG A 557 5.58 -3.23 21.94
C ARG A 557 6.98 -2.97 22.47
N ARG A 558 7.14 -3.10 23.77
CA ARG A 558 8.46 -3.04 24.39
C ARG A 558 9.13 -4.39 24.20
N PHE A 559 10.29 -4.37 23.57
CA PHE A 559 11.19 -5.51 23.49
C PHE A 559 12.26 -5.31 24.54
N GLU A 560 12.66 -6.38 25.20
CA GLU A 560 13.79 -6.35 26.13
C GLU A 560 15.07 -6.30 25.32
N ALA A 561 16.02 -5.45 25.75
CA ALA A 561 17.36 -5.42 25.20
C ALA A 561 18.11 -6.66 25.68
N SER A 562 18.64 -7.45 24.75
CA SER A 562 19.45 -8.63 25.07
C SER A 562 20.95 -8.32 25.00
N GLU A 563 21.32 -7.38 24.13
CA GLU A 563 22.69 -7.00 23.84
C GLU A 563 22.81 -5.48 23.65
N PRO A 564 23.97 -4.87 23.83
CA PRO A 564 24.15 -3.46 23.46
C PRO A 564 24.05 -3.30 21.93
N GLY A 565 23.38 -2.24 21.48
CA GLY A 565 23.19 -1.94 20.06
C GLY A 565 24.54 -1.77 19.32
N PHE A 566 25.50 -1.14 19.97
CA PHE A 566 26.87 -0.96 19.49
C PHE A 566 27.86 -1.19 20.63
N VAL A 567 29.03 -1.77 20.29
CA VAL A 567 30.18 -1.90 21.19
C VAL A 567 31.37 -1.29 20.48
N ASP A 568 31.71 -0.04 20.86
CA ASP A 568 32.68 0.75 20.14
C ASP A 568 34.07 0.10 20.11
N ARG A 569 34.60 -0.03 18.91
CA ARG A 569 35.97 -0.39 18.62
C ARG A 569 36.73 0.90 18.30
N THR A 570 37.85 1.13 18.98
CA THR A 570 38.80 2.14 18.54
C THR A 570 39.54 1.59 17.30
N ALA A 571 38.87 1.74 16.14
CA ALA A 571 39.50 1.38 14.87
C ALA A 571 40.51 2.48 14.52
N GLU A 572 41.80 2.20 14.71
CA GLU A 572 42.83 3.04 14.11
C GLU A 572 42.76 2.86 12.59
N PRO A 573 42.63 3.94 11.80
CA PRO A 573 42.76 3.83 10.36
C PRO A 573 44.12 3.21 10.04
N ILE A 574 44.20 2.34 9.05
CA ILE A 574 45.44 1.69 8.61
C ILE A 574 46.54 2.75 8.58
N ARG A 575 47.54 2.58 9.42
CA ARG A 575 48.71 3.48 9.47
C ARG A 575 49.45 3.36 8.14
N ILE A 576 49.48 4.45 7.46
CA ILE A 576 50.08 4.55 6.17
C ILE A 576 51.48 5.08 6.43
N THR A 577 52.45 4.21 6.34
CA THR A 577 53.84 4.59 6.28
C THR A 577 54.05 5.40 5.00
N PRO A 578 54.55 6.65 5.10
CA PRO A 578 54.82 7.41 3.88
C PRO A 578 55.84 6.61 3.04
N THR A 579 55.53 6.46 1.76
CA THR A 579 56.37 5.73 0.77
C THR A 579 57.77 6.32 0.57
N ASN A 580 58.11 7.38 1.30
CA ASN A 580 59.45 7.98 1.28
C ASN A 580 60.54 7.13 1.96
N GLU A 581 60.17 6.03 2.64
CA GLU A 581 61.11 5.07 3.26
C GLU A 581 61.11 3.70 2.59
N ILE A 582 60.34 3.49 1.52
CA ILE A 582 60.58 2.34 0.65
C ILE A 582 61.71 2.77 -0.28
N ASP A 583 62.93 2.42 0.11
CA ASP A 583 64.09 2.54 -0.77
C ASP A 583 63.76 2.00 -2.14
N ALA A 584 63.83 2.86 -3.13
CA ALA A 584 63.64 2.50 -4.54
C ALA A 584 64.64 1.41 -5.00
N ASP A 585 65.65 1.15 -4.19
CA ASP A 585 66.71 0.17 -4.44
C ASP A 585 66.39 -1.26 -3.91
N GLN A 586 65.29 -1.48 -3.16
CA GLN A 586 64.92 -2.82 -2.68
C GLN A 586 63.77 -3.48 -3.38
N HIS A 587 63.08 -2.78 -4.26
CA HIS A 587 62.12 -3.35 -5.16
C HIS A 587 62.53 -3.13 -6.63
N GLU A 588 63.72 -3.60 -6.99
CA GLU A 588 63.87 -4.07 -8.36
C GLU A 588 62.80 -5.15 -8.55
N LEU A 589 61.69 -4.77 -9.20
CA LEU A 589 60.81 -5.74 -9.83
C LEU A 589 61.70 -6.71 -10.58
N PRO A 590 61.60 -8.03 -10.36
CA PRO A 590 62.41 -8.97 -11.12
C PRO A 590 62.21 -8.58 -12.58
N SER A 591 63.28 -8.19 -13.24
CA SER A 591 63.34 -7.98 -14.69
C SER A 591 63.27 -9.34 -15.36
N GLU A 592 62.19 -10.10 -15.13
CA GLU A 592 61.82 -11.18 -15.99
C GLU A 592 61.24 -10.53 -17.25
N GLU A 593 62.02 -10.57 -18.32
CA GLU A 593 61.52 -10.34 -19.68
C GLU A 593 60.19 -11.05 -19.82
N PRO A 594 59.15 -10.42 -20.40
CA PRO A 594 57.88 -11.05 -20.59
C PRO A 594 58.10 -12.36 -21.33
N ARG A 595 57.86 -13.48 -20.67
CA ARG A 595 57.88 -14.79 -21.32
C ARG A 595 56.91 -14.72 -22.47
N PRO A 596 57.35 -15.01 -23.71
CA PRO A 596 56.42 -15.04 -24.82
C PRO A 596 55.31 -16.03 -24.52
N PHE A 597 54.09 -15.64 -24.75
CA PHE A 597 52.92 -16.49 -24.61
C PHE A 597 53.13 -17.77 -25.43
N VAL A 598 53.46 -18.85 -24.75
CA VAL A 598 53.51 -20.19 -25.35
C VAL A 598 52.11 -20.75 -25.21
N PRO A 599 51.37 -20.91 -26.34
CA PRO A 599 50.08 -21.57 -26.24
C PRO A 599 50.27 -22.99 -25.69
N PRO A 600 49.37 -23.50 -24.84
CA PRO A 600 49.51 -24.81 -24.27
C PRO A 600 49.72 -25.83 -25.39
N ALA A 601 50.78 -26.69 -25.26
CA ALA A 601 51.06 -27.76 -26.21
C ALA A 601 49.82 -28.63 -26.31
N LYS A 602 49.36 -28.87 -27.53
CA LYS A 602 48.26 -29.81 -27.80
C LYS A 602 48.71 -31.16 -27.22
N SER A 603 47.97 -31.70 -26.27
CA SER A 603 48.18 -33.07 -25.81
C SER A 603 47.97 -34.02 -26.96
N GLU A 604 48.85 -35.04 -27.11
CA GLU A 604 48.81 -36.05 -28.17
C GLU A 604 47.57 -36.93 -28.14
N ASP A 605 46.64 -36.70 -27.21
CA ASP A 605 45.38 -37.46 -27.09
C ASP A 605 44.23 -36.93 -27.97
N ASP A 606 44.38 -35.82 -28.68
CA ASP A 606 43.34 -35.26 -29.57
C ASP A 606 43.32 -35.88 -30.97
N ALA A 607 44.07 -36.92 -31.25
CA ALA A 607 44.23 -37.53 -32.58
C ALA A 607 43.16 -38.55 -32.98
N GLN A 608 42.10 -38.77 -32.22
CA GLN A 608 41.05 -39.76 -32.57
C GLN A 608 39.63 -39.25 -32.29
N LEU A 609 39.22 -38.17 -32.92
CA LEU A 609 37.79 -37.88 -33.07
C LEU A 609 37.40 -37.99 -34.56
N PRO A 610 36.38 -38.81 -34.90
CA PRO A 610 35.96 -38.97 -36.30
C PRO A 610 35.33 -37.69 -36.84
N ASN A 611 35.72 -37.35 -38.07
CA ASN A 611 35.24 -36.26 -38.84
C ASN A 611 33.73 -36.39 -39.08
N ILE A 612 32.89 -35.73 -38.33
CA ILE A 612 31.45 -35.65 -38.56
C ILE A 612 31.17 -34.38 -39.35
N GLU A 613 31.06 -34.50 -40.67
CA GLU A 613 30.49 -33.46 -41.50
C GLU A 613 29.06 -33.18 -41.11
N PRO A 614 28.65 -31.89 -40.92
CA PRO A 614 27.25 -31.57 -40.65
C PRO A 614 26.44 -31.72 -41.94
N LYS A 615 25.66 -32.81 -42.05
CA LYS A 615 24.61 -32.92 -43.07
C LYS A 615 23.50 -31.92 -42.82
N LEU A 616 23.43 -30.86 -43.59
CA LEU A 616 22.25 -30.03 -43.75
C LEU A 616 21.07 -30.89 -44.25
N PRO A 617 19.88 -30.81 -43.66
CA PRO A 617 18.72 -31.46 -44.24
C PRO A 617 18.24 -30.77 -45.50
N ALA A 618 18.08 -31.55 -46.55
CA ALA A 618 17.57 -31.12 -47.87
C ALA A 618 16.15 -30.54 -47.78
N ALA A 619 15.97 -29.38 -48.34
CA ALA A 619 14.67 -28.75 -48.54
C ALA A 619 13.84 -29.59 -49.54
N LYS A 620 12.62 -29.95 -49.18
CA LYS A 620 11.60 -30.47 -50.10
C LYS A 620 10.95 -29.31 -50.88
N PRO A 621 10.79 -29.41 -52.21
CA PRO A 621 10.06 -28.41 -52.99
C PRO A 621 8.56 -28.71 -52.98
N GLY A 622 7.76 -27.72 -52.74
CA GLY A 622 6.31 -27.85 -52.78
C GLY A 622 5.55 -26.55 -52.92
N LEU A 623 5.30 -26.23 -54.22
CA LEU A 623 4.15 -25.50 -54.75
C LEU A 623 3.99 -23.98 -54.51
N ILE A 624 4.25 -23.34 -55.63
CA ILE A 624 4.04 -21.97 -56.06
C ILE A 624 2.54 -21.65 -56.14
N GLY A 625 2.17 -20.46 -55.68
CA GLY A 625 0.94 -19.75 -56.06
C GLY A 625 1.05 -18.28 -55.69
N PRO A 626 0.94 -17.36 -56.68
CA PRO A 626 1.22 -15.96 -56.45
C PRO A 626 0.00 -15.19 -55.94
N ARG A 627 0.20 -14.30 -54.96
CA ARG A 627 -0.74 -13.19 -54.74
C ARG A 627 -0.01 -11.85 -54.66
N ARG A 628 -0.52 -11.01 -55.49
CA ARG A 628 -0.19 -9.67 -55.92
C ARG A 628 0.15 -8.69 -54.77
N ASN A 629 1.14 -7.86 -55.09
CA ASN A 629 1.37 -6.50 -54.61
C ASN A 629 0.14 -5.60 -54.80
N GLU A 630 -0.05 -4.73 -53.82
CA GLU A 630 -0.53 -3.34 -53.89
C GLU A 630 -0.57 -2.88 -52.41
N GLY A 631 0.07 -1.85 -51.96
CA GLY A 631 0.20 -0.51 -52.25
C GLY A 631 1.21 0.21 -51.38
N ALA A 632 2.18 0.76 -52.00
CA ALA A 632 3.02 1.81 -51.44
C ALA A 632 2.18 3.09 -51.29
N CYS A 633 2.21 3.73 -50.14
CA CYS A 633 1.76 5.11 -50.01
C CYS A 633 2.85 5.97 -49.40
N SER A 634 3.27 6.88 -50.23
CA SER A 634 4.34 7.85 -50.13
C SER A 634 4.07 8.92 -49.08
N LEU A 635 5.14 9.29 -48.38
CA LEU A 635 5.32 10.57 -47.70
C LEU A 635 5.10 11.75 -48.66
N ARG A 636 4.23 12.68 -48.31
CA ARG A 636 4.29 14.06 -48.81
C ARG A 636 4.19 15.03 -47.63
N GLN A 637 5.28 15.72 -47.42
CA GLN A 637 5.37 17.01 -46.76
C GLN A 637 4.42 18.01 -47.43
N GLN A 638 3.66 18.75 -46.61
CA GLN A 638 3.18 20.09 -46.98
C GLN A 638 3.25 21.00 -45.77
N SER A 639 4.21 21.89 -45.83
CA SER A 639 4.31 23.14 -45.13
C SER A 639 3.29 24.14 -45.65
N ARG A 640 2.57 24.84 -44.78
CA ARG A 640 2.15 26.25 -45.02
C ARG A 640 1.81 26.94 -43.70
N PRO A 641 2.14 28.26 -43.59
CA PRO A 641 2.09 29.02 -42.36
C PRO A 641 0.79 29.82 -42.21
N GLY A 642 0.33 30.04 -40.99
CA GLY A 642 -0.87 30.84 -40.73
C GLY A 642 -0.80 31.63 -39.43
N LYS A 643 -0.49 32.89 -39.59
CA LYS A 643 -0.80 34.15 -38.86
C LYS A 643 -1.05 34.12 -37.31
N PRO A 644 -0.53 35.12 -36.63
CA PRO A 644 -0.69 35.31 -35.17
C PRO A 644 -2.00 36.03 -34.82
N LEU A 645 -2.67 35.61 -33.75
CA LEU A 645 -3.76 36.32 -33.12
C LEU A 645 -3.26 37.06 -31.87
N ARG A 646 -3.64 38.32 -31.78
CA ARG A 646 -3.32 39.30 -30.73
C ARG A 646 -4.02 38.99 -29.39
N PRO A 647 -3.47 39.47 -28.27
CA PRO A 647 -4.07 39.31 -26.96
C PRO A 647 -5.13 40.38 -26.68
N SER A 648 -6.25 40.00 -26.09
CA SER A 648 -7.22 40.89 -25.47
C SER A 648 -6.99 40.93 -23.96
N ARG A 649 -6.90 42.13 -23.43
CA ARG A 649 -6.82 42.52 -22.03
C ARG A 649 -8.23 42.62 -21.41
N PRO A 650 -8.32 42.80 -20.08
CA PRO A 650 -9.40 42.32 -19.22
C PRO A 650 -10.47 43.38 -18.91
N ALA A 651 -11.59 42.90 -18.45
CA ALA A 651 -12.47 43.62 -17.54
C ALA A 651 -12.89 42.67 -16.41
#